data_a8f22821bd8a7c74b4b141103c365793
#
_entry.id   a8f22821bd8a7c74b4b141103c365793
#
_cell.length_a   1.000
_cell.length_b   1.000
_cell.length_c   1.000
_cell.angle_alpha   90.00
_cell.angle_beta   90.00
_cell.angle_gamma   90.00
#
_symmetry.space_group_name_H-M   'P 1'
#
loop_
_entity.id
_entity.type
_entity.pdbx_description
1 polymer ?
#
loop_
_entity_poly.entity_id
_entity_poly.type
_entity_poly.pdbx_seq_one_letter_code
_entity_poly.pdbx_strand_id
1 'polypeptide(L)'
;MISSKLINLHLFHLISRGLTPIFMLSMIGILFGQGASEEIKLKKTSSGLDIYYGEKVIAEFSHTQTPQGRPFLCNIHSLDGIKVTRNYPITDKDQDDHPHHQGLFHTFSQLNGIDFWHMKGVAKHRLFTAPPKDGNPATFSAESIYLDRDGNTPLLKETMKYAFHITDQGLLITVNAIIEAEAEKVTIGSKEEGGLAVRVASDLRVQKGGKMIDDQGRDGGKAIWGKAARWVDNSGNKEGRWVGVTLFASHSDLGAYHWHARDYGLITANPFGPLNKAPDKILKKGEKLSFNYGLMVHSDEKSSDYSPKRAEGTYLKNARSIPVSLKSMLRFDEEPLFNVWDEEVLTGQVVVAMDGSVLVLKNISSKTDDMRYISVKRSVDGGKTWADEKKVGDMVKVDGDMSDDGRYPNNNWAGLGNVMVDEVTGDIMVFLTTLKTAQKLYRSKDHGKTWKIEDTKIRPGKDGWMPATNGACDPGVTIKHGSKKGRLLMPARVFPEYLNKGKGRKRYNDLYAMALYSDDRGKTWNSSAPFPIAGTGESGLVELKGGRIYHNSRTHMRPGNRRIAFSDDAGETWYGEHEDDELFDGPPDVYGCKAGLLRLPYEDKDILLFSSPGNRETRTDINVWVSFDGGQTWPVNKLIKTGPGNYTWMAAGRKGTPSEGMIYLLAGKDWMARFNLAWLLEKA
;
A
#
# COMPACT_ATOMS: atom_id res chain seq x y z
N MET A 1 41.10 -44.04 -17.73
CA MET A 1 42.56 -44.00 -17.59
C MET A 1 42.91 -42.63 -17.09
N ILE A 2 43.22 -42.54 -15.82
CA ILE A 2 44.51 -42.15 -15.20
C ILE A 2 44.68 -40.63 -15.32
N SER A 3 44.62 -39.87 -14.27
CA SER A 3 45.27 -39.77 -12.93
C SER A 3 45.99 -38.43 -12.86
N SER A 4 45.57 -37.54 -11.94
CA SER A 4 46.17 -37.17 -10.65
C SER A 4 47.56 -36.53 -10.72
N LYS A 5 47.92 -35.43 -10.04
CA LYS A 5 48.22 -35.19 -8.59
C LYS A 5 48.80 -33.76 -8.47
N LEU A 6 48.38 -32.95 -7.60
CA LEU A 6 48.92 -32.59 -6.26
C LEU A 6 50.44 -32.66 -6.12
N ILE A 7 51.06 -31.58 -5.65
CA ILE A 7 52.04 -31.64 -4.54
C ILE A 7 52.24 -30.23 -3.92
N ASN A 8 52.17 -30.22 -2.64
CA ASN A 8 52.45 -29.20 -1.62
C ASN A 8 53.94 -29.17 -1.21
N LEU A 9 54.34 -28.11 -0.54
CA LEU A 9 55.09 -28.06 0.73
C LEU A 9 56.53 -27.50 0.74
N HIS A 10 56.72 -26.64 1.69
CA HIS A 10 57.77 -26.41 2.73
C HIS A 10 58.94 -25.47 2.39
N LEU A 11 59.00 -24.38 3.10
CA LEU A 11 59.61 -24.02 4.41
C LEU A 11 61.10 -24.40 4.56
N PHE A 12 62.01 -23.43 4.78
CA PHE A 12 62.83 -23.28 5.97
C PHE A 12 63.87 -22.14 5.83
N HIS A 13 63.89 -21.36 6.91
CA HIS A 13 64.93 -20.52 7.50
C HIS A 13 66.37 -20.65 7.02
N LEU A 14 67.06 -19.48 6.96
CA LEU A 14 68.26 -19.27 7.78
C LEU A 14 68.73 -17.79 7.76
N ILE A 15 69.19 -17.37 8.91
CA ILE A 15 69.68 -16.09 9.37
C ILE A 15 71.12 -15.87 8.90
N SER A 16 71.51 -14.63 8.50
CA SER A 16 72.74 -14.01 9.07
C SER A 16 72.99 -12.57 8.51
N ARG A 17 73.01 -11.66 9.44
CA ARG A 17 73.89 -10.48 9.66
C ARG A 17 74.41 -9.64 8.48
N GLY A 18 74.04 -8.34 8.54
CA GLY A 18 75.04 -7.31 8.45
C GLY A 18 74.86 -6.21 7.41
N LEU A 19 74.79 -4.99 7.93
CA LEU A 19 75.09 -3.69 7.30
C LEU A 19 73.90 -2.90 6.67
N THR A 20 73.56 -1.84 7.40
CA THR A 20 72.78 -0.68 6.99
C THR A 20 73.44 0.05 5.81
N PRO A 21 72.66 0.58 4.86
CA PRO A 21 72.68 2.01 4.67
C PRO A 21 71.30 2.67 4.67
N ILE A 22 71.31 3.85 5.23
CA ILE A 22 70.25 4.83 5.30
C ILE A 22 69.72 5.13 3.88
N PHE A 23 68.48 4.76 3.61
CA PHE A 23 67.73 5.38 2.50
C PHE A 23 66.46 6.02 3.06
N MET A 24 66.43 7.33 2.96
CA MET A 24 65.24 8.17 3.16
C MET A 24 64.16 7.71 2.20
N LEU A 25 63.17 6.96 2.65
CA LEU A 25 61.94 6.73 1.93
C LEU A 25 60.94 7.82 2.34
N SER A 26 60.72 8.76 1.45
CA SER A 26 59.60 9.70 1.54
C SER A 26 58.30 8.91 1.69
N MET A 27 57.68 8.99 2.86
CA MET A 27 56.26 8.61 3.04
C MET A 27 55.40 9.55 2.18
N ILE A 28 55.02 9.12 1.00
CA ILE A 28 53.81 9.61 0.35
C ILE A 28 52.66 9.00 1.13
N GLY A 29 52.15 9.74 2.12
CA GLY A 29 50.90 9.47 2.75
C GLY A 29 49.80 9.57 1.68
N ILE A 30 49.30 8.43 1.23
CA ILE A 30 48.01 8.38 0.57
C ILE A 30 46.99 8.74 1.68
N LEU A 31 46.65 10.02 1.74
CA LEU A 31 45.42 10.46 2.37
C LEU A 31 44.27 9.75 1.63
N PHE A 32 43.79 8.64 2.18
CA PHE A 32 42.42 8.26 1.95
C PHE A 32 41.59 9.41 2.47
N GLY A 33 41.17 10.29 1.57
CA GLY A 33 40.13 11.26 1.86
C GLY A 33 38.95 10.47 2.44
N GLN A 34 38.62 10.73 3.70
CA GLN A 34 37.30 10.39 4.22
C GLN A 34 36.31 10.95 3.19
N GLY A 35 35.61 10.09 2.48
CA GLY A 35 34.54 10.51 1.61
C GLY A 35 33.65 11.42 2.42
N ALA A 36 33.61 12.69 2.06
CA ALA A 36 32.65 13.63 2.62
C ALA A 36 31.30 12.97 2.46
N SER A 37 30.56 12.76 3.57
CA SER A 37 29.22 12.22 3.50
C SER A 37 28.44 13.12 2.55
N GLU A 38 27.91 12.53 1.46
CA GLU A 38 27.08 13.26 0.51
C GLU A 38 25.83 13.75 1.25
N GLU A 39 25.82 15.00 1.64
CA GLU A 39 24.71 15.63 2.35
C GLU A 39 24.23 16.88 1.60
N ILE A 40 22.96 17.19 1.79
CA ILE A 40 22.34 18.43 1.30
C ILE A 40 22.36 19.45 2.43
N LYS A 41 22.76 20.68 2.11
CA LYS A 41 22.82 21.83 3.04
C LYS A 41 21.76 22.86 2.72
N LEU A 42 21.14 23.41 3.76
CA LEU A 42 20.06 24.38 3.68
C LEU A 42 20.54 25.72 4.26
N LYS A 43 20.64 26.75 3.44
CA LYS A 43 21.08 28.09 3.87
C LYS A 43 19.91 29.08 3.78
N LYS A 44 19.62 29.76 4.88
CA LYS A 44 18.62 30.83 4.89
C LYS A 44 19.13 32.05 4.09
N THR A 45 18.23 32.61 3.31
CA THR A 45 18.41 33.87 2.57
C THR A 45 17.35 34.88 3.00
N SER A 46 17.43 36.11 2.53
CA SER A 46 16.38 37.13 2.76
C SER A 46 15.06 36.78 2.07
N SER A 47 15.09 35.93 1.03
CA SER A 47 13.92 35.52 0.24
C SER A 47 13.44 34.10 0.50
N GLY A 48 14.15 33.30 1.33
CA GLY A 48 13.78 31.93 1.58
C GLY A 48 14.93 31.03 2.01
N LEU A 49 15.18 29.97 1.25
CA LEU A 49 16.27 29.02 1.46
C LEU A 49 16.93 28.64 0.13
N ASP A 50 18.26 28.59 0.14
CA ASP A 50 19.03 27.93 -0.90
C ASP A 50 19.34 26.49 -0.47
N ILE A 51 19.15 25.55 -1.37
CA ILE A 51 19.41 24.14 -1.18
C ILE A 51 20.68 23.77 -1.95
N TYR A 52 21.71 23.33 -1.23
CA TYR A 52 23.02 23.02 -1.78
C TYR A 52 23.31 21.52 -1.80
N TYR A 53 23.92 21.07 -2.90
CA TYR A 53 24.63 19.80 -2.98
C TYR A 53 26.10 20.07 -3.33
N GLY A 54 27.02 19.77 -2.41
CA GLY A 54 28.37 20.27 -2.47
C GLY A 54 28.38 21.80 -2.42
N GLU A 55 29.02 22.43 -3.44
CA GLU A 55 29.05 23.88 -3.57
C GLU A 55 27.98 24.46 -4.51
N LYS A 56 27.16 23.59 -5.14
CA LYS A 56 26.13 23.99 -6.11
C LYS A 56 24.80 24.21 -5.45
N VAL A 57 24.11 25.27 -5.78
CA VAL A 57 22.68 25.45 -5.49
C VAL A 57 21.88 24.55 -6.45
N ILE A 58 21.16 23.59 -5.92
CA ILE A 58 20.34 22.65 -6.70
C ILE A 58 18.85 22.97 -6.67
N ALA A 59 18.41 23.83 -5.75
CA ALA A 59 17.06 24.36 -5.71
C ALA A 59 17.01 25.60 -4.81
N GLU A 60 15.96 26.39 -4.96
CA GLU A 60 15.65 27.54 -4.11
C GLU A 60 14.21 27.46 -3.61
N PHE A 61 13.98 27.61 -2.30
CA PHE A 61 12.66 27.83 -1.73
C PHE A 61 12.42 29.33 -1.59
N SER A 62 11.53 29.87 -2.40
CA SER A 62 11.18 31.29 -2.38
C SER A 62 9.87 31.50 -1.61
N HIS A 63 9.90 32.42 -0.64
CA HIS A 63 8.72 32.90 0.08
C HIS A 63 8.59 34.42 0.05
N THR A 64 9.42 35.09 -0.74
CA THR A 64 9.35 36.54 -0.90
C THR A 64 8.02 36.89 -1.56
N GLN A 65 7.28 37.74 -0.91
CA GLN A 65 5.99 38.18 -1.38
C GLN A 65 6.16 39.14 -2.57
N THR A 66 5.98 38.61 -3.78
CA THR A 66 5.34 39.46 -4.78
C THR A 66 3.91 39.75 -4.27
N PRO A 67 3.25 40.85 -4.67
CA PRO A 67 1.93 41.23 -4.12
C PRO A 67 0.87 40.11 -4.13
N GLN A 68 1.14 39.03 -4.85
CA GLN A 68 0.23 37.90 -5.09
C GLN A 68 0.87 36.52 -4.82
N GLY A 69 2.05 36.48 -4.15
CA GLY A 69 2.91 35.29 -4.10
C GLY A 69 2.52 34.24 -3.09
N ARG A 70 2.49 33.00 -3.54
CA ARG A 70 2.58 31.81 -2.70
C ARG A 70 4.05 31.38 -2.59
N PRO A 71 4.47 30.68 -1.52
CA PRO A 71 5.79 30.03 -1.49
C PRO A 71 5.89 28.88 -2.52
N PHE A 72 7.11 28.66 -3.05
CA PHE A 72 7.37 27.62 -4.06
C PHE A 72 8.86 27.25 -4.09
N LEU A 73 9.18 26.09 -4.66
CA LEU A 73 10.55 25.73 -5.04
C LEU A 73 10.79 26.09 -6.50
N CYS A 74 11.92 26.73 -6.77
CA CYS A 74 12.32 27.13 -8.13
C CYS A 74 13.76 26.77 -8.43
N ASN A 75 14.17 27.00 -9.69
CA ASN A 75 15.53 26.76 -10.15
C ASN A 75 16.04 25.38 -9.73
N ILE A 76 15.20 24.34 -9.90
CA ILE A 76 15.54 22.98 -9.51
C ILE A 76 16.48 22.37 -10.56
N HIS A 77 17.58 21.77 -10.08
CA HIS A 77 18.60 21.11 -10.87
C HIS A 77 18.76 19.65 -10.47
N SER A 78 19.25 18.83 -11.37
CA SER A 78 19.78 17.51 -11.06
C SER A 78 21.04 17.62 -10.20
N LEU A 79 21.48 16.53 -9.58
CA LEU A 79 22.66 16.50 -8.71
C LEU A 79 23.96 16.87 -9.47
N ASP A 80 24.01 16.61 -10.77
CA ASP A 80 25.14 17.04 -11.66
C ASP A 80 25.01 18.48 -12.13
N GLY A 81 23.90 19.17 -11.85
CA GLY A 81 23.70 20.61 -12.01
C GLY A 81 22.94 21.04 -13.26
N ILE A 82 22.25 20.11 -13.95
CA ILE A 82 21.41 20.43 -15.11
C ILE A 82 20.05 20.90 -14.65
N LYS A 83 19.63 22.10 -15.06
CA LYS A 83 18.32 22.67 -14.66
C LYS A 83 17.17 21.95 -15.33
N VAL A 84 16.18 21.51 -14.51
CA VAL A 84 15.00 20.78 -14.97
C VAL A 84 13.70 21.56 -14.87
N THR A 85 13.66 22.67 -14.13
CA THR A 85 12.47 23.55 -14.05
C THR A 85 12.70 24.86 -14.82
N ARG A 86 11.58 25.51 -15.18
CA ARG A 86 11.58 26.86 -15.75
C ARG A 86 12.40 27.82 -14.87
N ASN A 87 13.06 28.82 -15.48
CA ASN A 87 13.81 29.82 -14.73
C ASN A 87 12.88 30.67 -13.85
N TYR A 88 13.39 31.03 -12.69
CA TYR A 88 12.76 32.05 -11.85
C TYR A 88 13.83 33.01 -11.35
N PRO A 89 13.72 34.33 -11.61
CA PRO A 89 12.69 34.96 -12.47
C PRO A 89 12.71 34.42 -13.91
N ILE A 90 11.61 34.55 -14.62
CA ILE A 90 11.49 34.19 -16.05
C ILE A 90 12.51 35.03 -16.84
N THR A 91 13.17 34.39 -17.77
CA THR A 91 14.20 35.02 -18.63
C THR A 91 13.72 34.99 -20.09
N ASP A 92 14.47 35.69 -20.97
CA ASP A 92 14.25 35.69 -22.43
C ASP A 92 14.45 34.31 -23.09
N LYS A 93 15.08 33.37 -22.40
CA LYS A 93 15.22 31.96 -22.83
C LYS A 93 13.93 31.13 -22.53
N ASP A 94 13.05 31.63 -21.72
CA ASP A 94 11.78 30.99 -21.39
C ASP A 94 10.69 31.43 -22.36
N GLN A 95 9.65 30.57 -22.49
CA GLN A 95 8.45 31.01 -23.18
C GLN A 95 7.71 32.03 -22.31
N ASP A 96 7.33 33.14 -22.89
CA ASP A 96 6.52 34.18 -22.24
C ASP A 96 5.06 33.75 -22.18
N ASP A 97 4.78 32.77 -21.31
CA ASP A 97 3.42 32.26 -21.05
C ASP A 97 3.26 31.95 -19.54
N HIS A 98 2.05 31.99 -19.06
CA HIS A 98 1.67 31.52 -17.71
C HIS A 98 2.67 31.93 -16.61
N PRO A 99 2.86 33.23 -16.31
CA PRO A 99 3.85 33.71 -15.36
C PRO A 99 3.64 33.17 -13.94
N HIS A 100 2.45 32.67 -13.64
CA HIS A 100 2.09 32.03 -12.38
C HIS A 100 2.61 30.58 -12.25
N HIS A 101 3.22 29.98 -13.26
CA HIS A 101 3.85 28.66 -13.17
C HIS A 101 5.34 28.81 -12.77
N GLN A 102 5.66 28.75 -11.47
CA GLN A 102 6.93 29.21 -10.87
C GLN A 102 7.84 28.07 -10.39
N GLY A 103 7.96 26.97 -11.09
CA GLY A 103 8.74 25.81 -10.66
C GLY A 103 7.86 24.73 -10.04
N LEU A 104 8.10 24.30 -8.80
CA LEU A 104 7.28 23.36 -8.03
C LEU A 104 6.45 24.12 -6.98
N PHE A 105 5.13 24.09 -7.10
CA PHE A 105 4.22 24.85 -6.25
C PHE A 105 2.93 24.10 -5.93
N HIS A 106 2.35 24.35 -4.76
CA HIS A 106 1.03 23.84 -4.38
C HIS A 106 0.02 24.98 -4.29
N THR A 107 -1.21 24.78 -4.81
CA THR A 107 -2.25 25.82 -4.79
C THR A 107 -3.63 25.28 -5.21
N PHE A 108 -4.61 26.18 -5.26
CA PHE A 108 -6.01 25.91 -5.58
C PHE A 108 -6.53 26.89 -6.66
N SER A 109 -7.29 26.39 -7.64
CA SER A 109 -7.95 27.26 -8.61
C SER A 109 -9.10 28.05 -7.98
N GLN A 110 -9.87 27.41 -7.09
CA GLN A 110 -10.96 28.09 -6.38
C GLN A 110 -10.98 27.70 -4.90
N LEU A 111 -10.69 28.68 -4.05
CA LEU A 111 -10.87 28.59 -2.63
C LEU A 111 -11.83 29.70 -2.19
N ASN A 112 -13.05 29.36 -1.73
CA ASN A 112 -14.15 30.30 -1.50
C ASN A 112 -14.43 31.23 -2.70
N GLY A 113 -14.29 30.69 -3.93
CA GLY A 113 -14.48 31.43 -5.17
C GLY A 113 -13.33 32.37 -5.55
N ILE A 114 -12.19 32.28 -4.88
CA ILE A 114 -10.96 33.05 -5.20
C ILE A 114 -10.01 32.14 -5.97
N ASP A 115 -9.46 32.64 -7.05
CA ASP A 115 -8.55 31.94 -7.94
C ASP A 115 -7.09 32.15 -7.49
N PHE A 116 -6.58 31.23 -6.67
CA PHE A 116 -5.19 31.26 -6.21
C PHE A 116 -4.22 30.67 -7.24
N TRP A 117 -4.70 29.88 -8.18
CA TRP A 117 -3.85 29.33 -9.25
C TRP A 117 -3.30 30.46 -10.11
N HIS A 118 -4.15 31.36 -10.59
CA HIS A 118 -3.74 32.52 -11.39
C HIS A 118 -3.31 33.72 -10.50
N MET A 119 -2.99 33.50 -9.25
CA MET A 119 -2.51 34.52 -8.30
C MET A 119 -3.46 35.72 -8.10
N LYS A 120 -4.79 35.49 -8.18
CA LYS A 120 -5.82 36.51 -7.89
C LYS A 120 -6.15 36.58 -6.39
N GLY A 121 -5.65 35.64 -5.60
CA GLY A 121 -5.72 35.61 -4.15
C GLY A 121 -4.33 35.73 -3.52
N VAL A 122 -4.29 36.00 -2.21
CA VAL A 122 -3.04 36.18 -1.46
C VAL A 122 -2.79 34.98 -0.58
N ALA A 123 -1.65 34.27 -0.82
CA ALA A 123 -1.13 33.23 0.03
C ALA A 123 0.24 33.70 0.60
N LYS A 124 0.33 33.85 1.93
CA LYS A 124 1.51 34.39 2.60
C LYS A 124 2.25 33.33 3.41
N HIS A 125 3.55 33.24 3.26
CA HIS A 125 4.40 32.53 4.21
C HIS A 125 4.30 33.18 5.59
N ARG A 126 4.14 32.34 6.64
CA ARG A 126 4.10 32.82 8.03
C ARG A 126 5.38 32.52 8.78
N LEU A 127 5.78 31.25 8.79
CA LEU A 127 6.94 30.80 9.56
C LEU A 127 7.41 29.41 9.08
N PHE A 128 8.60 29.05 9.50
CA PHE A 128 9.06 27.67 9.43
C PHE A 128 8.57 26.92 10.68
N THR A 129 7.65 25.96 10.50
CA THR A 129 7.13 25.13 11.59
C THR A 129 8.13 24.05 12.05
N ALA A 130 9.09 23.69 11.18
CA ALA A 130 10.30 23.00 11.53
C ALA A 130 11.48 23.71 10.86
N PRO A 131 12.55 24.04 11.62
CA PRO A 131 13.70 24.75 11.08
C PRO A 131 14.42 23.91 10.04
N PRO A 132 15.13 24.54 9.08
CA PRO A 132 16.01 23.86 8.16
C PRO A 132 17.04 22.98 8.89
N LYS A 133 17.15 21.74 8.46
CA LYS A 133 18.10 20.74 8.96
C LYS A 133 18.83 20.11 7.77
N ASP A 134 20.15 20.20 7.79
CA ASP A 134 21.04 19.56 6.82
C ASP A 134 21.00 18.04 6.94
N GLY A 135 21.45 17.33 5.91
CA GLY A 135 21.60 15.88 5.91
C GLY A 135 21.16 15.19 4.63
N ASN A 136 20.99 13.88 4.73
CA ASN A 136 20.32 13.05 3.71
C ASN A 136 19.32 12.12 4.42
N PRO A 137 18.01 12.51 4.51
CA PRO A 137 17.43 13.69 3.90
C PRO A 137 17.74 15.00 4.65
N ALA A 138 17.86 16.10 3.90
CA ALA A 138 17.75 17.46 4.44
C ALA A 138 16.27 17.84 4.50
N THR A 139 15.84 18.53 5.57
CA THR A 139 14.41 18.76 5.82
C THR A 139 14.10 20.16 6.30
N PHE A 140 12.91 20.66 5.93
CA PHE A 140 12.27 21.80 6.57
C PHE A 140 10.75 21.72 6.43
N SER A 141 10.05 22.55 7.20
CA SER A 141 8.60 22.68 7.10
C SER A 141 8.20 24.16 7.17
N ALA A 142 7.36 24.59 6.23
CA ALA A 142 6.90 25.97 6.10
C ALA A 142 5.37 26.04 6.20
N GLU A 143 4.86 27.04 6.89
CA GLU A 143 3.45 27.35 7.03
C GLU A 143 3.08 28.58 6.22
N SER A 144 1.97 28.49 5.51
CA SER A 144 1.39 29.59 4.72
C SER A 144 -0.08 29.79 5.11
N ILE A 145 -0.57 30.99 4.90
CA ILE A 145 -1.97 31.36 5.10
C ILE A 145 -2.58 31.88 3.81
N TYR A 146 -3.71 31.33 3.43
CA TYR A 146 -4.54 31.80 2.32
C TYR A 146 -5.58 32.75 2.87
N LEU A 147 -5.64 33.94 2.31
CA LEU A 147 -6.47 35.03 2.79
C LEU A 147 -7.69 35.26 1.89
N ASP A 148 -8.75 35.78 2.46
CA ASP A 148 -9.94 36.22 1.73
C ASP A 148 -9.62 37.46 0.85
N ARG A 149 -10.59 37.90 0.08
CA ARG A 149 -10.50 39.02 -0.88
C ARG A 149 -10.10 40.33 -0.22
N ASP A 150 -10.37 40.48 1.09
CA ASP A 150 -9.92 41.63 1.89
C ASP A 150 -8.39 41.62 2.17
N GLY A 151 -7.70 40.50 1.86
CA GLY A 151 -6.29 40.31 2.08
C GLY A 151 -5.87 40.16 3.54
N ASN A 152 -6.81 40.03 4.47
CA ASN A 152 -6.58 39.96 5.91
C ASN A 152 -7.26 38.79 6.60
N THR A 153 -8.46 38.40 6.19
CA THR A 153 -9.20 37.30 6.83
C THR A 153 -8.64 35.94 6.44
N PRO A 154 -8.17 35.10 7.39
CA PRO A 154 -7.69 33.76 7.10
C PRO A 154 -8.80 32.83 6.62
N LEU A 155 -8.59 32.18 5.50
CA LEU A 155 -9.44 31.13 4.97
C LEU A 155 -8.89 29.76 5.28
N LEU A 156 -7.62 29.54 4.96
CA LEU A 156 -7.00 28.23 5.01
C LEU A 156 -5.53 28.35 5.38
N LYS A 157 -5.08 27.51 6.30
CA LYS A 157 -3.68 27.32 6.65
C LYS A 157 -3.13 26.12 5.89
N GLU A 158 -1.93 26.25 5.35
CA GLU A 158 -1.21 25.21 4.65
C GLU A 158 0.16 24.97 5.29
N THR A 159 0.47 23.72 5.62
CA THR A 159 1.80 23.33 6.10
C THR A 159 2.43 22.41 5.08
N MET A 160 3.54 22.85 4.48
CA MET A 160 4.32 22.08 3.52
C MET A 160 5.57 21.53 4.21
N LYS A 161 5.73 20.21 4.24
CA LYS A 161 6.93 19.55 4.75
C LYS A 161 7.73 19.03 3.58
N TYR A 162 8.98 19.46 3.49
CA TYR A 162 9.91 19.07 2.44
C TYR A 162 11.02 18.19 3.01
N ALA A 163 11.38 17.13 2.26
CA ALA A 163 12.60 16.38 2.49
C ALA A 163 13.33 16.11 1.17
N PHE A 164 14.63 16.39 1.15
CA PHE A 164 15.51 16.26 -0.01
C PHE A 164 16.41 15.06 0.21
N HIS A 165 16.32 14.07 -0.67
CA HIS A 165 17.05 12.81 -0.57
C HIS A 165 17.99 12.66 -1.76
N ILE A 166 19.25 12.34 -1.49
CA ILE A 166 20.18 11.85 -2.50
C ILE A 166 19.91 10.36 -2.68
N THR A 167 19.61 9.94 -3.89
CA THR A 167 19.31 8.54 -4.21
C THR A 167 20.17 8.05 -5.37
N ASP A 168 20.19 6.74 -5.60
CA ASP A 168 20.84 6.12 -6.74
C ASP A 168 20.22 6.50 -8.10
N GLN A 169 19.07 7.19 -8.11
CA GLN A 169 18.36 7.63 -9.31
C GLN A 169 18.31 9.14 -9.47
N GLY A 170 18.90 9.89 -8.55
CA GLY A 170 18.93 11.34 -8.58
C GLY A 170 18.45 12.00 -7.30
N LEU A 171 17.99 13.24 -7.40
CA LEU A 171 17.44 14.01 -6.29
C LEU A 171 15.96 13.72 -6.14
N LEU A 172 15.57 13.13 -5.03
CA LEU A 172 14.15 12.96 -4.66
C LEU A 172 13.73 14.03 -3.66
N ILE A 173 12.71 14.81 -4.00
CA ILE A 173 12.06 15.78 -3.12
C ILE A 173 10.71 15.21 -2.70
N THR A 174 10.57 14.80 -1.44
CA THR A 174 9.25 14.40 -0.91
C THR A 174 8.54 15.60 -0.31
N VAL A 175 7.23 15.68 -0.54
CA VAL A 175 6.38 16.79 -0.11
C VAL A 175 5.13 16.25 0.58
N ASN A 176 4.94 16.58 1.85
CA ASN A 176 3.68 16.35 2.54
C ASN A 176 2.97 17.70 2.74
N ALA A 177 1.85 17.89 2.06
CA ALA A 177 1.01 19.07 2.17
C ALA A 177 -0.15 18.79 3.12
N ILE A 178 -0.33 19.64 4.13
CA ILE A 178 -1.42 19.59 5.10
C ILE A 178 -2.16 20.90 5.03
N ILE A 179 -3.45 20.86 4.73
CA ILE A 179 -4.33 22.02 4.76
C ILE A 179 -5.30 21.93 5.92
N GLU A 180 -5.60 23.06 6.54
CA GLU A 180 -6.52 23.20 7.68
C GLU A 180 -7.43 24.42 7.47
N ALA A 181 -8.74 24.22 7.58
CA ALA A 181 -9.69 25.32 7.47
C ALA A 181 -9.60 26.27 8.68
N GLU A 182 -9.36 27.55 8.44
CA GLU A 182 -9.34 28.61 9.44
C GLU A 182 -10.68 29.35 9.53
N ALA A 183 -11.40 29.47 8.40
CA ALA A 183 -12.75 30.01 8.37
C ALA A 183 -13.78 28.95 8.81
N GLU A 184 -14.96 29.40 9.25
CA GLU A 184 -16.06 28.51 9.68
C GLU A 184 -16.47 27.53 8.58
N LYS A 185 -16.35 27.95 7.31
CA LYS A 185 -16.58 27.13 6.12
C LYS A 185 -15.58 27.51 5.04
N VAL A 186 -14.88 26.50 4.52
CA VAL A 186 -13.97 26.63 3.37
C VAL A 186 -14.47 25.72 2.26
N THR A 187 -14.66 26.29 1.06
CA THR A 187 -15.05 25.54 -0.12
C THR A 187 -13.91 25.51 -1.11
N ILE A 188 -13.44 24.31 -1.46
CA ILE A 188 -12.41 24.08 -2.47
C ILE A 188 -13.11 23.54 -3.71
N GLY A 189 -13.05 24.30 -4.82
CA GLY A 189 -13.72 23.96 -6.07
C GLY A 189 -13.06 22.79 -6.78
N SER A 190 -13.88 21.92 -7.39
CA SER A 190 -13.42 20.84 -8.25
C SER A 190 -13.02 21.38 -9.61
N LYS A 191 -11.79 21.86 -9.75
CA LYS A 191 -11.21 22.40 -10.98
C LYS A 191 -10.00 21.55 -11.42
N GLU A 192 -9.60 21.72 -12.68
CA GLU A 192 -8.41 21.02 -13.21
C GLU A 192 -7.10 21.52 -12.60
N GLU A 193 -7.11 22.73 -12.10
CA GLU A 193 -5.95 23.47 -11.58
C GLU A 193 -5.99 23.46 -10.06
N GLY A 194 -5.29 22.51 -9.45
CA GLY A 194 -5.21 22.36 -8.00
C GLY A 194 -4.27 21.23 -7.58
N GLY A 195 -3.69 21.34 -6.39
CA GLY A 195 -2.70 20.40 -5.88
C GLY A 195 -1.27 20.81 -6.17
N LEU A 196 -0.33 19.84 -6.21
CA LEU A 196 1.08 20.09 -6.48
C LEU A 196 1.35 20.10 -7.98
N ALA A 197 1.98 21.17 -8.46
CA ALA A 197 2.32 21.37 -9.85
C ALA A 197 3.81 21.61 -10.05
N VAL A 198 4.35 21.12 -11.17
CA VAL A 198 5.71 21.44 -11.63
C VAL A 198 5.69 21.97 -13.05
N ARG A 199 6.44 23.04 -13.30
CA ARG A 199 6.71 23.58 -14.63
C ARG A 199 8.13 23.23 -15.01
N VAL A 200 8.29 22.35 -16.02
CA VAL A 200 9.62 21.94 -16.51
C VAL A 200 10.33 23.05 -17.31
N ALA A 201 11.63 22.92 -17.47
CA ALA A 201 12.45 23.81 -18.27
C ALA A 201 11.94 23.88 -19.71
N SER A 202 12.13 25.04 -20.37
CA SER A 202 11.56 25.34 -21.67
C SER A 202 12.03 24.39 -22.79
N ASP A 203 13.20 23.83 -22.66
CA ASP A 203 13.81 22.86 -23.57
C ASP A 203 13.39 21.40 -23.31
N LEU A 204 12.81 21.08 -22.14
CA LEU A 204 12.27 19.77 -21.81
C LEU A 204 10.79 19.57 -22.18
N ARG A 205 10.13 20.58 -22.75
CA ARG A 205 8.73 20.50 -23.16
C ARG A 205 8.52 19.49 -24.29
N VAL A 206 7.38 18.82 -24.30
CA VAL A 206 6.96 17.93 -25.40
C VAL A 206 7.06 18.64 -26.75
N GLN A 207 6.65 19.91 -26.82
CA GLN A 207 6.74 20.77 -28.01
C GLN A 207 8.19 21.06 -28.47
N LYS A 208 9.20 20.72 -27.68
CA LYS A 208 10.63 20.89 -27.98
C LYS A 208 11.39 19.56 -28.06
N GLY A 209 10.64 18.43 -28.16
CA GLY A 209 11.22 17.09 -28.26
C GLY A 209 11.36 16.35 -26.94
N GLY A 210 10.86 16.91 -25.85
CA GLY A 210 10.66 16.17 -24.59
C GLY A 210 9.57 15.11 -24.74
N LYS A 211 9.56 14.15 -23.81
CA LYS A 211 8.55 13.08 -23.73
C LYS A 211 7.81 13.18 -22.40
N MET A 212 6.48 13.04 -22.45
CA MET A 212 5.63 13.04 -21.26
C MET A 212 4.82 11.74 -21.23
N ILE A 213 5.00 10.91 -20.18
CA ILE A 213 4.31 9.63 -20.04
C ILE A 213 3.78 9.47 -18.61
N ASP A 214 2.79 8.62 -18.42
CA ASP A 214 2.30 8.22 -17.10
C ASP A 214 2.43 6.71 -16.83
N ASP A 215 2.05 6.28 -15.61
CA ASP A 215 2.15 4.88 -15.17
C ASP A 215 1.26 3.90 -15.96
N GLN A 216 0.32 4.39 -16.75
CA GLN A 216 -0.53 3.60 -17.65
C GLN A 216 0.00 3.57 -19.09
N GLY A 217 1.18 4.15 -19.35
CA GLY A 217 1.79 4.23 -20.68
C GLY A 217 1.14 5.24 -21.61
N ARG A 218 0.29 6.16 -21.11
CA ARG A 218 -0.29 7.23 -21.92
C ARG A 218 0.79 8.25 -22.25
N ASP A 219 0.85 8.68 -23.50
CA ASP A 219 1.88 9.58 -24.03
C ASP A 219 1.28 10.93 -24.40
N GLY A 220 1.91 12.01 -23.92
CA GLY A 220 1.53 13.40 -24.15
C GLY A 220 0.43 13.92 -23.22
N GLY A 221 0.45 15.23 -22.99
CA GLY A 221 -0.46 15.91 -22.06
C GLY A 221 -1.93 15.68 -22.37
N LYS A 222 -2.33 15.62 -23.64
CA LYS A 222 -3.71 15.38 -24.05
C LYS A 222 -4.23 13.99 -23.62
N ALA A 223 -3.40 12.96 -23.69
CA ALA A 223 -3.77 11.59 -23.31
C ALA A 223 -3.87 11.42 -21.79
N ILE A 224 -3.03 12.15 -21.03
CA ILE A 224 -2.92 12.09 -19.57
C ILE A 224 -3.97 12.98 -18.89
N TRP A 225 -4.32 14.10 -19.53
CA TRP A 225 -5.21 15.10 -18.96
C TRP A 225 -6.55 14.52 -18.44
N GLY A 226 -6.87 14.81 -17.18
CA GLY A 226 -8.11 14.37 -16.53
C GLY A 226 -8.14 12.89 -16.14
N LYS A 227 -7.05 12.16 -16.34
CA LYS A 227 -6.98 10.74 -16.00
C LYS A 227 -6.35 10.54 -14.63
N ALA A 228 -6.74 9.45 -13.96
CA ALA A 228 -6.05 8.98 -12.77
C ALA A 228 -4.74 8.29 -13.15
N ALA A 229 -3.69 8.56 -12.39
CA ALA A 229 -2.38 7.93 -12.49
C ALA A 229 -1.63 8.07 -11.16
N ARG A 230 -0.60 7.27 -10.93
CA ARG A 230 0.24 7.35 -9.75
C ARG A 230 1.41 8.30 -9.94
N TRP A 231 1.87 8.46 -11.17
CA TRP A 231 2.93 9.38 -11.54
C TRP A 231 2.80 9.85 -12.99
N VAL A 232 3.44 10.98 -13.27
CA VAL A 232 3.69 11.49 -14.62
C VAL A 232 5.14 11.89 -14.71
N ASP A 233 5.83 11.40 -15.75
CA ASP A 233 7.20 11.73 -16.10
C ASP A 233 7.24 12.71 -17.26
N ASN A 234 8.14 13.71 -17.21
CA ASN A 234 8.49 14.57 -18.35
C ASN A 234 10.00 14.69 -18.44
N SER A 235 10.57 14.07 -19.46
CA SER A 235 12.01 13.97 -19.68
C SER A 235 12.41 14.29 -21.10
N GLY A 236 13.68 14.65 -21.32
CA GLY A 236 14.20 14.96 -22.65
C GLY A 236 15.73 15.02 -22.68
N ASN A 237 16.27 15.15 -23.88
CA ASN A 237 17.72 15.38 -24.06
C ASN A 237 18.07 16.82 -23.75
N LYS A 238 19.00 17.03 -22.83
CA LYS A 238 19.54 18.33 -22.48
C LYS A 238 20.99 18.18 -22.07
N GLU A 239 21.86 19.05 -22.63
CA GLU A 239 23.32 19.05 -22.35
C GLU A 239 23.98 17.67 -22.54
N GLY A 240 23.46 16.89 -23.51
CA GLY A 240 24.01 15.57 -23.86
C GLY A 240 23.55 14.43 -22.92
N ARG A 241 22.63 14.68 -22.02
CA ARG A 241 22.07 13.70 -21.09
C ARG A 241 20.58 13.60 -21.24
N TRP A 242 20.00 12.46 -20.79
CA TRP A 242 18.57 12.28 -20.61
C TRP A 242 18.17 12.76 -19.22
N VAL A 243 17.49 13.90 -19.16
CA VAL A 243 17.15 14.55 -17.89
C VAL A 243 15.67 14.85 -17.80
N GLY A 244 15.13 14.93 -16.59
CA GLY A 244 13.74 15.25 -16.42
C GLY A 244 13.26 15.19 -14.98
N VAL A 245 11.93 15.16 -14.86
CA VAL A 245 11.24 15.05 -13.60
C VAL A 245 10.12 14.01 -13.67
N THR A 246 10.01 13.16 -12.64
CA THR A 246 8.82 12.35 -12.41
C THR A 246 8.11 12.90 -11.19
N LEU A 247 6.88 13.39 -11.36
CA LEU A 247 6.01 13.80 -10.26
C LEU A 247 5.17 12.61 -9.81
N PHE A 248 5.28 12.23 -8.54
CA PHE A 248 4.52 11.16 -7.88
C PHE A 248 3.42 11.74 -7.00
N ALA A 249 2.33 10.98 -6.86
CA ALA A 249 1.26 11.28 -5.95
C ALA A 249 0.73 9.97 -5.34
N SER A 250 0.94 9.76 -4.03
CA SER A 250 0.63 8.48 -3.38
C SER A 250 -0.59 8.53 -2.48
N HIS A 251 -0.65 9.48 -1.55
CA HIS A 251 -1.74 9.57 -0.58
C HIS A 251 -2.51 10.88 -0.71
N SER A 252 -3.83 10.78 -0.69
CA SER A 252 -4.77 11.90 -0.56
C SER A 252 -5.95 11.48 0.30
N ASP A 253 -6.32 12.31 1.28
CA ASP A 253 -7.56 12.13 2.04
C ASP A 253 -8.83 12.22 1.17
N LEU A 254 -8.70 12.57 -0.10
CA LEU A 254 -9.79 12.69 -1.08
C LEU A 254 -9.85 11.54 -2.09
N GLY A 255 -8.91 10.60 -2.08
CA GLY A 255 -8.83 9.49 -3.02
C GLY A 255 -7.84 9.73 -4.17
N ALA A 256 -8.12 9.17 -5.34
CA ALA A 256 -7.19 9.19 -6.47
C ALA A 256 -6.90 10.60 -7.00
N TYR A 257 -5.65 10.80 -7.40
CA TYR A 257 -5.24 12.01 -8.09
C TYR A 257 -5.63 11.97 -9.57
N HIS A 258 -6.11 13.10 -10.09
CA HIS A 258 -6.40 13.31 -11.51
C HIS A 258 -5.41 14.35 -12.07
N TRP A 259 -4.79 14.03 -13.18
CA TRP A 259 -3.67 14.81 -13.67
C TRP A 259 -4.09 15.94 -14.60
N HIS A 260 -3.59 17.14 -14.34
CA HIS A 260 -3.63 18.24 -15.29
C HIS A 260 -2.26 18.33 -15.96
N ALA A 261 -2.16 17.80 -17.18
CA ALA A 261 -0.92 17.70 -17.94
C ALA A 261 -1.02 18.50 -19.25
N ARG A 262 0.03 19.21 -19.63
CA ARG A 262 0.07 20.05 -20.81
C ARG A 262 1.44 19.95 -21.51
N ASP A 263 1.42 19.81 -22.84
CA ASP A 263 2.62 19.63 -23.67
C ASP A 263 3.59 20.83 -23.62
N TYR A 264 3.14 21.98 -23.11
CA TYR A 264 4.03 23.10 -22.79
C TYR A 264 4.82 22.92 -21.49
N GLY A 265 4.79 21.73 -20.90
CA GLY A 265 5.62 21.35 -19.77
C GLY A 265 5.03 21.64 -18.38
N LEU A 266 3.70 21.61 -18.25
CA LEU A 266 3.03 21.62 -16.94
C LEU A 266 2.54 20.22 -16.59
N ILE A 267 2.83 19.81 -15.36
CA ILE A 267 2.32 18.59 -14.74
C ILE A 267 1.74 18.95 -13.37
N THR A 268 0.50 18.57 -13.12
CA THR A 268 -0.16 18.83 -11.83
C THR A 268 -0.83 17.57 -11.32
N ALA A 269 -0.51 17.16 -10.09
CA ALA A 269 -1.19 16.10 -9.36
C ALA A 269 -2.36 16.71 -8.56
N ASN A 270 -3.57 16.56 -9.08
CA ASN A 270 -4.77 17.18 -8.53
C ASN A 270 -5.59 16.20 -7.70
N PRO A 271 -5.72 16.39 -6.37
CA PRO A 271 -6.55 15.54 -5.51
C PRO A 271 -8.04 15.94 -5.50
N PHE A 272 -8.42 17.06 -6.12
CA PHE A 272 -9.79 17.60 -6.08
C PHE A 272 -10.64 17.19 -7.29
N GLY A 273 -10.10 16.31 -8.16
CA GLY A 273 -10.78 15.85 -9.38
C GLY A 273 -11.83 14.77 -9.15
N PRO A 274 -12.44 14.20 -10.21
CA PRO A 274 -12.16 14.48 -11.63
C PRO A 274 -12.64 15.84 -12.08
N LEU A 275 -11.90 16.44 -13.00
CA LEU A 275 -11.99 17.79 -13.50
C LEU A 275 -13.42 18.29 -13.73
N ASN A 276 -13.85 19.27 -12.97
CA ASN A 276 -15.18 19.92 -13.05
C ASN A 276 -16.38 18.93 -12.95
N LYS A 277 -16.16 17.69 -12.48
CA LYS A 277 -17.19 16.64 -12.40
C LYS A 277 -17.41 16.13 -10.97
N ALA A 278 -16.45 16.33 -10.07
CA ALA A 278 -16.63 16.05 -8.65
C ALA A 278 -17.36 17.19 -7.95
N PRO A 279 -18.07 16.96 -6.85
CA PRO A 279 -18.59 18.02 -6.02
C PRO A 279 -17.44 18.81 -5.37
N ASP A 280 -17.66 20.10 -5.12
CA ASP A 280 -16.74 20.92 -4.36
C ASP A 280 -16.49 20.31 -2.97
N LYS A 281 -15.24 20.35 -2.51
CA LYS A 281 -14.90 19.90 -1.17
C LYS A 281 -15.18 21.02 -0.15
N ILE A 282 -15.97 20.70 0.86
CA ILE A 282 -16.29 21.62 1.95
C ILE A 282 -15.56 21.16 3.20
N LEU A 283 -14.86 22.08 3.85
CA LEU A 283 -14.20 21.89 5.15
C LEU A 283 -14.83 22.84 6.18
N LYS A 284 -15.08 22.32 7.37
CA LYS A 284 -15.43 23.12 8.56
C LYS A 284 -14.16 23.56 9.24
N LYS A 285 -14.24 24.62 10.03
CA LYS A 285 -13.13 25.14 10.81
C LYS A 285 -12.42 24.05 11.61
N GLY A 286 -11.09 24.00 11.49
CA GLY A 286 -10.23 23.00 12.13
C GLY A 286 -10.15 21.67 11.39
N GLU A 287 -11.00 21.39 10.39
CA GLU A 287 -10.86 20.20 9.57
C GLU A 287 -9.61 20.26 8.71
N LYS A 288 -8.94 19.10 8.60
CA LYS A 288 -7.65 18.95 7.90
C LYS A 288 -7.74 17.95 6.79
N LEU A 289 -6.95 18.19 5.74
CA LEU A 289 -6.65 17.21 4.69
C LEU A 289 -5.14 17.10 4.52
N SER A 290 -4.67 15.93 4.16
CA SER A 290 -3.26 15.63 3.91
C SER A 290 -3.07 15.02 2.53
N PHE A 291 -1.95 15.38 1.88
CA PHE A 291 -1.57 14.94 0.55
C PHE A 291 -0.08 14.62 0.53
N ASN A 292 0.29 13.51 -0.08
CA ASN A 292 1.70 13.12 -0.26
C ASN A 292 2.08 13.16 -1.72
N TYR A 293 3.20 13.82 -1.98
CA TYR A 293 3.78 13.96 -3.31
C TYR A 293 5.28 13.67 -3.28
N GLY A 294 5.84 13.39 -4.43
CA GLY A 294 7.28 13.32 -4.63
C GLY A 294 7.66 13.86 -5.99
N LEU A 295 8.85 14.47 -6.09
CA LEU A 295 9.46 14.85 -7.34
C LEU A 295 10.83 14.19 -7.44
N MET A 296 11.01 13.23 -8.35
CA MET A 296 12.31 12.73 -8.72
C MET A 296 12.89 13.63 -9.81
N VAL A 297 14.07 14.12 -9.58
CA VAL A 297 14.87 14.87 -10.57
C VAL A 297 16.03 13.98 -10.97
N HIS A 298 16.07 13.56 -12.22
CA HIS A 298 17.04 12.61 -12.71
C HIS A 298 17.90 13.16 -13.85
N SER A 299 19.08 12.55 -14.02
CA SER A 299 20.03 12.86 -15.11
C SER A 299 20.82 11.59 -15.43
N ASP A 300 20.57 11.01 -16.58
CA ASP A 300 21.10 9.72 -17.02
C ASP A 300 21.87 9.87 -18.34
N GLU A 301 22.71 8.90 -18.68
CA GLU A 301 23.42 8.93 -19.97
C GLU A 301 22.45 8.70 -21.14
N LYS A 302 21.47 7.82 -20.94
CA LYS A 302 20.48 7.43 -21.96
C LYS A 302 19.08 7.31 -21.34
N SER A 303 18.06 7.45 -22.16
CA SER A 303 16.66 7.28 -21.75
C SER A 303 16.36 5.88 -21.21
N SER A 304 17.11 4.85 -21.64
CA SER A 304 16.98 3.47 -21.15
C SER A 304 17.48 3.26 -19.73
N ASP A 305 18.28 4.17 -19.20
CA ASP A 305 18.94 4.03 -17.90
C ASP A 305 18.04 4.53 -16.76
N TYR A 306 17.04 5.34 -17.09
CA TYR A 306 16.02 5.80 -16.15
C TYR A 306 14.72 4.99 -16.23
N SER A 307 14.12 4.72 -15.09
CA SER A 307 12.83 4.06 -14.98
C SER A 307 11.93 4.77 -13.96
N PRO A 308 10.87 5.45 -14.40
CA PRO A 308 9.89 6.07 -13.50
C PRO A 308 9.27 5.07 -12.52
N LYS A 309 9.06 3.82 -12.92
CA LYS A 309 8.56 2.75 -12.05
C LYS A 309 9.55 2.40 -10.92
N ARG A 310 10.86 2.34 -11.20
CA ARG A 310 11.89 2.13 -10.17
C ARG A 310 11.96 3.34 -9.23
N ALA A 311 11.87 4.55 -9.78
CA ALA A 311 11.84 5.80 -9.03
C ALA A 311 10.61 5.91 -8.13
N GLU A 312 9.45 5.39 -8.54
CA GLU A 312 8.27 5.26 -7.70
C GLU A 312 8.54 4.41 -6.45
N GLY A 313 9.19 3.24 -6.59
CA GLY A 313 9.60 2.43 -5.45
C GLY A 313 10.51 3.18 -4.48
N THR A 314 11.47 3.98 -5.00
CA THR A 314 12.32 4.85 -4.18
C THR A 314 11.50 5.94 -3.48
N TYR A 315 10.56 6.59 -4.18
CA TYR A 315 9.65 7.57 -3.60
C TYR A 315 8.81 6.96 -2.47
N LEU A 316 8.14 5.85 -2.69
CA LEU A 316 7.26 5.21 -1.70
C LEU A 316 8.03 4.81 -0.43
N LYS A 317 9.27 4.34 -0.58
CA LYS A 317 10.16 4.03 0.54
C LYS A 317 10.48 5.26 1.40
N ASN A 318 10.62 6.44 0.79
CA ASN A 318 11.01 7.68 1.46
C ASN A 318 9.81 8.56 1.86
N ALA A 319 8.66 8.45 1.20
CA ALA A 319 7.44 9.22 1.49
C ALA A 319 6.63 8.69 2.68
N ARG A 320 7.19 7.83 3.52
CA ARG A 320 6.52 7.19 4.66
C ARG A 320 5.99 8.22 5.65
N SER A 321 4.76 8.68 5.45
CA SER A 321 4.07 9.54 6.40
C SER A 321 2.73 8.93 6.78
N ILE A 322 2.50 8.78 8.10
CA ILE A 322 1.19 8.45 8.64
C ILE A 322 0.27 9.65 8.36
N PRO A 323 -0.91 9.47 7.75
CA PRO A 323 -1.85 10.57 7.53
C PRO A 323 -2.15 11.32 8.82
N VAL A 324 -2.03 12.62 8.80
CA VAL A 324 -2.24 13.47 9.99
C VAL A 324 -3.64 13.32 10.55
N SER A 325 -4.63 13.11 9.68
CA SER A 325 -6.01 12.82 10.06
C SER A 325 -6.19 11.54 10.89
N LEU A 326 -5.21 10.64 10.89
CA LEU A 326 -5.24 9.42 11.71
C LEU A 326 -4.68 9.61 13.11
N LYS A 327 -3.81 10.59 13.35
CA LYS A 327 -3.15 10.77 14.67
C LYS A 327 -4.14 10.96 15.80
N SER A 328 -5.25 11.63 15.55
CA SER A 328 -6.32 11.83 16.54
C SER A 328 -7.17 10.58 16.82
N MET A 329 -7.06 9.55 15.97
CA MET A 329 -7.81 8.30 16.08
C MET A 329 -6.99 7.18 16.72
N LEU A 330 -5.68 7.41 16.94
CA LEU A 330 -4.78 6.41 17.50
C LEU A 330 -4.92 6.36 19.03
N ARG A 331 -5.07 5.15 19.56
CA ARG A 331 -5.02 4.87 21.00
C ARG A 331 -3.65 4.29 21.32
N PHE A 332 -2.87 4.97 22.14
CA PHE A 332 -1.53 4.55 22.56
C PHE A 332 -1.50 3.89 23.94
N ASP A 333 -2.65 3.69 24.55
CA ASP A 333 -2.82 3.26 25.94
C ASP A 333 -3.03 1.74 26.11
N GLU A 334 -3.01 0.98 25.02
CA GLU A 334 -3.16 -0.48 25.08
C GLU A 334 -1.93 -1.21 24.53
N GLU A 335 -1.28 -2.01 25.38
CA GLU A 335 -0.17 -2.86 25.01
C GLU A 335 -0.61 -4.06 24.17
N PRO A 336 0.24 -4.55 23.25
CA PRO A 336 -0.05 -5.76 22.50
C PRO A 336 -0.03 -6.99 23.39
N LEU A 337 -0.92 -7.93 23.12
CA LEU A 337 -0.96 -9.23 23.76
C LEU A 337 -0.62 -10.32 22.75
N PHE A 338 0.25 -11.25 23.16
CA PHE A 338 0.63 -12.39 22.34
C PHE A 338 0.25 -13.66 23.10
N ASN A 339 -0.61 -14.45 22.51
CA ASN A 339 -1.06 -15.73 23.06
C ASN A 339 -0.44 -16.87 22.26
N VAL A 340 0.20 -17.80 22.95
CA VAL A 340 0.62 -19.08 22.40
C VAL A 340 -0.35 -20.12 22.93
N TRP A 341 -0.93 -20.91 22.04
CA TRP A 341 -1.82 -22.01 22.40
C TRP A 341 -1.11 -23.34 22.14
N ASP A 342 -1.03 -24.18 23.15
CA ASP A 342 -0.26 -25.44 23.12
C ASP A 342 -0.81 -26.52 22.16
N GLU A 343 -1.83 -26.19 21.36
CA GLU A 343 -2.49 -27.15 20.48
C GLU A 343 -2.16 -26.92 19.01
N GLU A 344 -1.83 -27.99 18.29
CA GLU A 344 -1.56 -27.99 16.85
C GLU A 344 -2.83 -27.65 16.06
N VAL A 345 -2.98 -26.39 15.63
CA VAL A 345 -4.06 -25.96 14.72
C VAL A 345 -3.56 -26.05 13.27
N LEU A 346 -4.07 -27.01 12.51
CA LEU A 346 -3.69 -27.18 11.10
C LEU A 346 -4.26 -26.07 10.20
N THR A 347 -5.48 -25.64 10.48
CA THR A 347 -6.17 -24.51 9.80
C THR A 347 -7.09 -23.86 10.84
N GLY A 348 -7.05 -22.54 10.91
CA GLY A 348 -7.89 -21.76 11.79
C GLY A 348 -8.47 -20.55 11.07
N GLN A 349 -9.48 -19.93 11.66
CA GLN A 349 -9.97 -18.62 11.24
C GLN A 349 -10.31 -17.78 12.47
N VAL A 350 -10.14 -16.47 12.37
CA VAL A 350 -10.52 -15.52 13.40
C VAL A 350 -11.59 -14.58 12.86
N VAL A 351 -12.66 -14.38 13.61
CA VAL A 351 -13.72 -13.40 13.31
C VAL A 351 -14.15 -12.67 14.57
N VAL A 352 -14.77 -11.51 14.42
CA VAL A 352 -15.36 -10.75 15.52
C VAL A 352 -16.87 -10.64 15.29
N ALA A 353 -17.66 -11.20 16.22
CA ALA A 353 -19.11 -11.15 16.22
C ALA A 353 -19.63 -9.72 16.42
N MET A 354 -20.91 -9.47 16.15
CA MET A 354 -21.49 -8.13 16.25
C MET A 354 -21.54 -7.60 17.70
N ASP A 355 -21.54 -8.48 18.71
CA ASP A 355 -21.41 -8.10 20.13
C ASP A 355 -19.96 -7.82 20.59
N GLY A 356 -19.01 -7.89 19.65
CA GLY A 356 -17.58 -7.71 19.92
C GLY A 356 -16.84 -8.94 20.44
N SER A 357 -17.54 -10.07 20.58
CA SER A 357 -16.87 -11.33 20.92
C SER A 357 -15.91 -11.75 19.82
N VAL A 358 -14.72 -12.13 20.22
CA VAL A 358 -13.68 -12.63 19.30
C VAL A 358 -13.77 -14.16 19.29
N LEU A 359 -13.86 -14.74 18.11
CA LEU A 359 -13.94 -16.17 17.91
C LEU A 359 -12.75 -16.68 17.10
N VAL A 360 -12.10 -17.71 17.59
CA VAL A 360 -11.11 -18.49 16.85
C VAL A 360 -11.66 -19.88 16.61
N LEU A 361 -11.78 -20.24 15.35
CA LEU A 361 -12.32 -21.53 14.91
C LEU A 361 -11.21 -22.40 14.35
N LYS A 362 -11.23 -23.68 14.62
CA LYS A 362 -10.23 -24.64 14.16
C LYS A 362 -10.80 -26.03 13.92
N ASN A 363 -10.10 -26.82 13.11
CA ASN A 363 -10.34 -28.25 12.96
C ASN A 363 -9.67 -29.03 14.09
N ILE A 364 -10.39 -29.89 14.74
CA ILE A 364 -9.87 -30.89 15.66
C ILE A 364 -9.98 -32.27 15.00
N SER A 365 -8.86 -32.99 14.98
CA SER A 365 -8.80 -34.36 14.45
C SER A 365 -7.87 -35.16 15.33
N SER A 366 -8.44 -36.06 16.12
CA SER A 366 -7.66 -37.02 16.90
C SER A 366 -7.21 -38.20 16.03
N LYS A 367 -6.00 -38.65 16.29
CA LYS A 367 -5.45 -39.86 15.63
C LYS A 367 -5.86 -41.17 16.32
N THR A 368 -6.33 -41.06 17.55
CA THR A 368 -6.51 -42.22 18.45
C THR A 368 -7.96 -42.66 18.60
N ASP A 369 -8.94 -41.77 18.43
CA ASP A 369 -10.35 -41.99 18.78
C ASP A 369 -11.34 -41.58 17.68
N ASP A 370 -10.89 -41.39 16.46
CA ASP A 370 -11.67 -41.01 15.27
C ASP A 370 -12.57 -39.75 15.45
N MET A 371 -12.31 -38.95 16.49
CA MET A 371 -13.00 -37.69 16.71
C MET A 371 -12.57 -36.64 15.69
N ARG A 372 -13.56 -36.08 14.96
CA ARG A 372 -13.36 -35.06 13.95
C ARG A 372 -14.44 -34.03 14.03
N TYR A 373 -14.10 -32.82 14.52
CA TYR A 373 -15.07 -31.75 14.70
C TYR A 373 -14.44 -30.37 14.50
N ILE A 374 -15.28 -29.39 14.29
CA ILE A 374 -14.90 -27.98 14.30
C ILE A 374 -15.12 -27.46 15.71
N SER A 375 -14.13 -26.76 16.25
CA SER A 375 -14.18 -26.14 17.56
C SER A 375 -14.11 -24.62 17.48
N VAL A 376 -14.49 -23.96 18.58
CA VAL A 376 -14.40 -22.51 18.76
C VAL A 376 -13.88 -22.16 20.15
N LYS A 377 -12.87 -21.28 20.22
CA LYS A 377 -12.54 -20.51 21.42
C LYS A 377 -13.14 -19.13 21.31
N ARG A 378 -13.73 -18.62 22.38
CA ARG A 378 -14.45 -17.35 22.39
C ARG A 378 -13.94 -16.44 23.51
N SER A 379 -13.68 -15.17 23.20
CA SER A 379 -13.39 -14.10 24.14
C SER A 379 -14.51 -13.06 24.13
N VAL A 380 -14.88 -12.52 25.28
CA VAL A 380 -15.92 -11.49 25.43
C VAL A 380 -15.37 -10.16 25.91
N ASP A 381 -14.09 -10.09 26.22
CA ASP A 381 -13.37 -8.94 26.77
C ASP A 381 -12.36 -8.33 25.78
N GLY A 382 -12.64 -8.53 24.49
CA GLY A 382 -11.78 -8.02 23.42
C GLY A 382 -10.46 -8.79 23.25
N GLY A 383 -10.44 -10.09 23.55
CA GLY A 383 -9.30 -10.96 23.36
C GLY A 383 -8.27 -10.96 24.48
N LYS A 384 -8.63 -10.43 25.66
CA LYS A 384 -7.76 -10.44 26.86
C LYS A 384 -7.80 -11.80 27.54
N THR A 385 -9.00 -12.37 27.72
CA THR A 385 -9.19 -13.72 28.26
C THR A 385 -10.03 -14.58 27.31
N TRP A 386 -9.91 -15.88 27.42
CA TRP A 386 -10.55 -16.84 26.53
C TRP A 386 -11.31 -17.91 27.33
N ALA A 387 -12.51 -18.17 26.92
CA ALA A 387 -13.30 -19.28 27.46
C ALA A 387 -12.74 -20.63 26.98
N ASP A 388 -13.13 -21.70 27.69
CA ASP A 388 -12.83 -23.06 27.26
C ASP A 388 -13.32 -23.33 25.84
N GLU A 389 -12.60 -24.16 25.14
CA GLU A 389 -12.91 -24.57 23.79
C GLU A 389 -14.25 -25.34 23.75
N LYS A 390 -15.10 -24.98 22.79
CA LYS A 390 -16.39 -25.62 22.59
C LYS A 390 -16.49 -26.19 21.19
N LYS A 391 -17.25 -27.30 21.06
CA LYS A 391 -17.58 -27.90 19.78
C LYS A 391 -18.60 -27.04 19.05
N VAL A 392 -18.31 -26.68 17.79
CA VAL A 392 -19.22 -26.09 16.81
C VAL A 392 -20.11 -27.19 16.24
N GLY A 393 -19.49 -28.26 15.77
CA GLY A 393 -20.16 -29.43 15.24
C GLY A 393 -19.20 -30.42 14.58
N ASP A 394 -19.71 -31.59 14.23
CA ASP A 394 -18.87 -32.63 13.59
C ASP A 394 -18.49 -32.27 12.18
N MET A 395 -17.31 -32.75 11.75
CA MET A 395 -16.98 -32.79 10.34
C MET A 395 -17.91 -33.76 9.62
N VAL A 396 -18.25 -33.50 8.39
CA VAL A 396 -19.15 -34.34 7.60
C VAL A 396 -18.33 -35.24 6.68
N LYS A 397 -18.61 -36.54 6.73
CA LYS A 397 -18.01 -37.49 5.79
C LYS A 397 -18.62 -37.28 4.40
N VAL A 398 -17.79 -37.21 3.38
CA VAL A 398 -18.20 -37.01 1.99
C VAL A 398 -17.77 -38.22 1.14
N ASP A 399 -18.55 -38.51 0.11
CA ASP A 399 -18.22 -39.59 -0.81
C ASP A 399 -17.06 -39.15 -1.74
N GLY A 400 -16.06 -39.99 -1.84
CA GLY A 400 -14.88 -39.75 -2.66
C GLY A 400 -13.69 -39.16 -1.90
N ASP A 401 -12.56 -39.07 -2.59
CA ASP A 401 -11.33 -38.48 -2.05
C ASP A 401 -11.39 -36.96 -2.12
N MET A 402 -11.18 -36.28 -1.00
CA MET A 402 -11.08 -34.82 -0.90
C MET A 402 -9.71 -34.32 -1.40
N SER A 403 -8.73 -35.19 -1.57
CA SER A 403 -7.42 -34.84 -2.09
C SER A 403 -7.24 -35.41 -3.51
N ASP A 404 -7.49 -34.60 -4.50
CA ASP A 404 -7.29 -34.99 -5.92
C ASP A 404 -5.84 -35.36 -6.28
N ASP A 405 -4.89 -35.18 -5.37
CA ASP A 405 -3.47 -35.38 -5.59
C ASP A 405 -2.85 -36.57 -4.85
N GLY A 406 -3.67 -37.34 -4.15
CA GLY A 406 -3.23 -38.51 -3.38
C GLY A 406 -2.30 -38.21 -2.20
N ARG A 407 -2.13 -36.94 -1.80
CA ARG A 407 -1.30 -36.59 -0.62
C ARG A 407 -1.96 -37.01 0.68
N TYR A 408 -3.27 -37.06 0.70
CA TYR A 408 -4.06 -37.46 1.86
C TYR A 408 -5.07 -38.51 1.45
N PRO A 409 -4.60 -39.71 1.03
CA PRO A 409 -5.49 -40.79 0.67
C PRO A 409 -6.40 -41.08 1.86
N ASN A 410 -7.69 -41.19 1.64
CA ASN A 410 -8.73 -41.38 2.65
C ASN A 410 -9.13 -40.11 3.45
N ASN A 411 -8.72 -38.90 3.07
CA ASN A 411 -9.30 -37.69 3.66
C ASN A 411 -10.63 -37.33 3.00
N ASN A 412 -11.69 -37.95 3.47
CA ASN A 412 -13.06 -37.77 2.99
C ASN A 412 -13.94 -37.00 4.02
N TRP A 413 -13.33 -36.14 4.82
CA TRP A 413 -14.03 -35.35 5.83
C TRP A 413 -14.03 -33.85 5.48
N ALA A 414 -15.25 -33.28 5.33
CA ALA A 414 -15.44 -31.86 5.19
C ALA A 414 -15.36 -31.18 6.55
N GLY A 415 -14.29 -30.44 6.79
CA GLY A 415 -14.06 -29.67 8.00
C GLY A 415 -14.29 -28.16 7.80
N LEU A 416 -13.56 -27.35 8.56
CA LEU A 416 -13.63 -25.89 8.52
C LEU A 416 -13.32 -25.34 7.11
N GLY A 417 -14.31 -24.75 6.49
CA GLY A 417 -14.21 -23.94 5.28
C GLY A 417 -14.09 -22.45 5.60
N ASN A 418 -14.76 -21.63 4.79
CA ASN A 418 -14.80 -20.19 5.06
C ASN A 418 -15.69 -19.87 6.27
N VAL A 419 -15.34 -18.80 6.98
CA VAL A 419 -16.18 -18.23 8.05
C VAL A 419 -16.61 -16.82 7.64
N MET A 420 -17.79 -16.40 8.03
CA MET A 420 -18.22 -15.02 7.87
C MET A 420 -19.23 -14.60 8.93
N VAL A 421 -19.31 -13.29 9.14
CA VAL A 421 -20.33 -12.64 9.96
C VAL A 421 -21.26 -11.87 9.05
N ASP A 422 -22.54 -12.17 9.06
CA ASP A 422 -23.56 -11.32 8.44
C ASP A 422 -23.76 -10.08 9.32
N GLU A 423 -23.24 -8.95 8.91
CA GLU A 423 -23.32 -7.72 9.70
C GLU A 423 -24.73 -7.10 9.73
N VAL A 424 -25.69 -7.65 8.96
CA VAL A 424 -27.10 -7.22 9.00
C VAL A 424 -27.89 -7.96 10.07
N THR A 425 -27.69 -9.30 10.19
CA THR A 425 -28.43 -10.13 11.15
C THR A 425 -27.64 -10.45 12.41
N GLY A 426 -26.32 -10.36 12.36
CA GLY A 426 -25.42 -10.80 13.42
C GLY A 426 -25.08 -12.29 13.37
N ASP A 427 -25.64 -13.02 12.42
CA ASP A 427 -25.40 -14.45 12.27
C ASP A 427 -23.93 -14.74 11.90
N ILE A 428 -23.39 -15.79 12.49
CA ILE A 428 -22.05 -16.30 12.10
C ILE A 428 -22.26 -17.59 11.33
N MET A 429 -21.65 -17.68 10.16
CA MET A 429 -21.72 -18.86 9.30
C MET A 429 -20.33 -19.49 9.17
N VAL A 430 -20.25 -20.79 9.41
CA VAL A 430 -19.05 -21.62 9.28
C VAL A 430 -19.34 -22.66 8.20
N PHE A 431 -18.77 -22.45 7.03
CA PHE A 431 -18.94 -23.38 5.91
C PHE A 431 -18.14 -24.65 6.15
N LEU A 432 -18.68 -25.78 5.73
CA LEU A 432 -17.90 -26.98 5.59
C LEU A 432 -17.13 -26.94 4.27
N THR A 433 -15.89 -27.37 4.28
CA THR A 433 -15.05 -27.43 3.05
C THR A 433 -15.76 -28.26 2.02
N THR A 434 -16.17 -27.64 0.90
CA THR A 434 -16.86 -28.33 -0.17
C THR A 434 -15.95 -28.44 -1.38
N LEU A 435 -15.66 -29.66 -1.81
CA LEU A 435 -15.07 -29.90 -3.11
C LEU A 435 -16.09 -30.44 -4.11
N LYS A 436 -17.11 -31.19 -3.66
CA LYS A 436 -18.12 -31.75 -4.58
C LYS A 436 -19.55 -31.90 -3.99
N THR A 437 -19.73 -32.16 -2.71
CA THR A 437 -21.05 -32.66 -2.23
C THR A 437 -21.60 -32.06 -0.93
N ALA A 438 -20.78 -31.59 -0.01
CA ALA A 438 -21.27 -31.10 1.28
C ALA A 438 -21.60 -29.60 1.22
N GLN A 439 -22.77 -29.26 0.66
CA GLN A 439 -23.28 -27.88 0.70
C GLN A 439 -23.96 -27.63 2.04
N LYS A 440 -23.17 -27.58 3.12
CA LYS A 440 -23.63 -27.40 4.50
C LYS A 440 -22.80 -26.34 5.20
N LEU A 441 -23.42 -25.69 6.18
CA LEU A 441 -22.77 -24.76 7.08
C LEU A 441 -23.30 -24.91 8.49
N TYR A 442 -22.50 -24.50 9.49
CA TYR A 442 -22.99 -24.27 10.85
C TYR A 442 -23.30 -22.79 11.00
N ARG A 443 -24.51 -22.50 11.50
CA ARG A 443 -24.96 -21.13 11.79
C ARG A 443 -25.13 -20.92 13.28
N SER A 444 -24.60 -19.80 13.76
CA SER A 444 -24.86 -19.27 15.09
C SER A 444 -25.65 -17.96 15.00
N LYS A 445 -26.72 -17.83 15.79
CA LYS A 445 -27.52 -16.60 15.89
C LYS A 445 -27.35 -15.88 17.22
N ASP A 446 -26.40 -16.32 18.03
CA ASP A 446 -26.16 -15.86 19.39
C ASP A 446 -24.68 -15.58 19.64
N HIS A 447 -23.99 -15.05 18.61
CA HIS A 447 -22.59 -14.64 18.64
C HIS A 447 -21.62 -15.79 18.99
N GLY A 448 -21.87 -16.97 18.43
CA GLY A 448 -21.00 -18.13 18.56
C GLY A 448 -21.15 -18.93 19.85
N LYS A 449 -22.25 -18.75 20.61
CA LYS A 449 -22.53 -19.53 21.82
C LYS A 449 -23.10 -20.90 21.49
N THR A 450 -24.04 -20.95 20.53
CA THR A 450 -24.67 -22.20 20.05
C THR A 450 -24.66 -22.25 18.51
N TRP A 451 -24.70 -23.45 17.97
CA TRP A 451 -24.56 -23.71 16.55
C TRP A 451 -25.57 -24.72 16.05
N LYS A 452 -26.09 -24.49 14.83
CA LYS A 452 -26.97 -25.40 14.15
C LYS A 452 -26.48 -25.66 12.74
N ILE A 453 -26.45 -26.93 12.33
CA ILE A 453 -26.14 -27.31 10.96
C ILE A 453 -27.32 -27.01 10.03
N GLU A 454 -27.05 -26.46 8.87
CA GLU A 454 -28.02 -26.08 7.84
C GLU A 454 -27.51 -26.49 6.47
N ASP A 455 -28.47 -26.84 5.58
CA ASP A 455 -28.15 -26.99 4.17
C ASP A 455 -28.07 -25.62 3.52
N THR A 456 -27.15 -25.48 2.56
CA THR A 456 -27.02 -24.30 1.72
C THR A 456 -26.83 -24.74 0.26
N LYS A 457 -27.18 -23.89 -0.70
CA LYS A 457 -27.07 -24.20 -2.12
C LYS A 457 -26.02 -23.32 -2.79
N ILE A 458 -24.93 -23.91 -3.25
CA ILE A 458 -23.93 -23.24 -4.06
C ILE A 458 -24.23 -23.55 -5.53
N ARG A 459 -24.36 -22.50 -6.35
CA ARG A 459 -24.58 -22.62 -7.79
C ARG A 459 -23.23 -22.59 -8.54
N PRO A 460 -23.05 -23.43 -9.56
CA PRO A 460 -21.86 -23.37 -10.40
C PRO A 460 -21.76 -22.04 -11.14
N GLY A 461 -20.55 -21.69 -11.59
CA GLY A 461 -20.33 -20.57 -12.48
C GLY A 461 -20.94 -20.77 -13.87
N LYS A 462 -20.82 -19.75 -14.73
CA LYS A 462 -21.39 -19.80 -16.11
C LYS A 462 -20.87 -20.99 -16.93
N ASP A 463 -19.64 -21.40 -16.67
CA ASP A 463 -18.99 -22.53 -17.37
C ASP A 463 -19.28 -23.89 -16.72
N GLY A 464 -20.23 -23.95 -15.79
CA GLY A 464 -20.57 -25.18 -15.06
C GLY A 464 -19.59 -25.56 -13.95
N TRP A 465 -18.59 -24.74 -13.69
CA TRP A 465 -17.56 -25.03 -12.69
C TRP A 465 -18.08 -24.80 -11.28
N MET A 466 -17.91 -25.83 -10.43
CA MET A 466 -18.34 -25.77 -9.05
C MET A 466 -17.24 -25.20 -8.16
N PRO A 467 -17.48 -24.05 -7.49
CA PRO A 467 -16.50 -23.48 -6.59
C PRO A 467 -16.42 -24.27 -5.27
N ALA A 468 -15.26 -24.16 -4.64
CA ALA A 468 -14.99 -24.76 -3.34
C ALA A 468 -14.81 -23.67 -2.27
N THR A 469 -15.50 -23.85 -1.12
CA THR A 469 -15.17 -23.12 0.11
C THR A 469 -13.88 -23.70 0.69
N ASN A 470 -13.04 -22.84 1.26
CA ASN A 470 -11.73 -23.26 1.74
C ASN A 470 -11.29 -22.44 2.95
N GLY A 471 -11.03 -23.08 4.07
CA GLY A 471 -10.51 -22.45 5.28
C GLY A 471 -9.17 -21.73 5.12
N ALA A 472 -8.47 -21.93 4.01
CA ALA A 472 -7.30 -21.16 3.66
C ALA A 472 -7.60 -19.84 2.93
N CYS A 473 -8.87 -19.48 2.70
CA CYS A 473 -9.25 -18.12 2.29
C CYS A 473 -9.54 -17.26 3.52
N ASP A 474 -9.62 -15.95 3.34
CA ASP A 474 -10.02 -15.03 4.41
C ASP A 474 -11.53 -15.13 4.70
N PRO A 475 -11.99 -14.64 5.88
CA PRO A 475 -13.41 -14.51 6.16
C PRO A 475 -14.15 -13.67 5.11
N GLY A 476 -15.44 -14.00 4.90
CA GLY A 476 -16.30 -13.22 4.03
C GLY A 476 -16.70 -11.87 4.64
N VAL A 477 -17.22 -10.98 3.80
CA VAL A 477 -17.66 -9.62 4.17
C VAL A 477 -19.11 -9.38 3.82
N THR A 478 -19.77 -8.45 4.53
CA THR A 478 -21.08 -7.93 4.18
C THR A 478 -20.93 -6.61 3.44
N ILE A 479 -21.46 -6.50 2.23
CA ILE A 479 -21.40 -5.29 1.40
C ILE A 479 -22.17 -4.14 2.04
N LYS A 480 -21.55 -2.97 2.12
CA LYS A 480 -22.09 -1.77 2.81
C LYS A 480 -22.57 -0.69 1.86
N HIS A 481 -22.13 -0.70 0.61
CA HIS A 481 -22.38 0.36 -0.38
C HIS A 481 -23.18 -0.14 -1.59
N GLY A 482 -23.74 0.82 -2.34
CA GLY A 482 -24.41 0.58 -3.62
C GLY A 482 -25.75 -0.16 -3.54
N SER A 483 -26.25 -0.58 -4.70
CA SER A 483 -27.53 -1.27 -4.86
C SER A 483 -27.53 -2.70 -4.26
N LYS A 484 -26.35 -3.25 -3.99
CA LYS A 484 -26.15 -4.58 -3.40
C LYS A 484 -25.83 -4.53 -1.90
N LYS A 485 -26.10 -3.40 -1.25
CA LYS A 485 -25.94 -3.28 0.21
C LYS A 485 -26.65 -4.42 0.95
N GLY A 486 -25.90 -5.07 1.84
CA GLY A 486 -26.34 -6.24 2.58
C GLY A 486 -26.00 -7.58 1.91
N ARG A 487 -25.53 -7.61 0.66
CA ARG A 487 -25.00 -8.83 0.05
C ARG A 487 -23.88 -9.42 0.88
N LEU A 488 -23.89 -10.74 1.01
CA LEU A 488 -22.79 -11.49 1.60
C LEU A 488 -21.81 -11.87 0.48
N LEU A 489 -20.52 -11.63 0.69
CA LEU A 489 -19.48 -11.91 -0.29
C LEU A 489 -18.31 -12.62 0.40
N MET A 490 -17.89 -13.78 -0.10
CA MET A 490 -16.75 -14.50 0.46
C MET A 490 -15.80 -14.99 -0.62
N PRO A 491 -14.47 -15.00 -0.36
CA PRO A 491 -13.51 -15.56 -1.29
C PRO A 491 -13.66 -17.07 -1.37
N ALA A 492 -13.49 -17.60 -2.56
CA ALA A 492 -13.54 -19.01 -2.88
C ALA A 492 -12.49 -19.34 -3.95
N ARG A 493 -12.43 -20.59 -4.35
CA ARG A 493 -11.57 -21.02 -5.46
C ARG A 493 -12.30 -22.01 -6.34
N VAL A 494 -11.86 -22.15 -7.58
CA VAL A 494 -12.42 -23.10 -8.52
C VAL A 494 -11.33 -23.79 -9.31
N PHE A 495 -11.53 -25.09 -9.54
CA PHE A 495 -10.75 -25.91 -10.47
C PHE A 495 -11.66 -26.21 -11.65
N PRO A 496 -11.48 -25.57 -12.81
CA PRO A 496 -12.33 -25.77 -14.00
C PRO A 496 -12.38 -27.22 -14.46
N GLU A 497 -11.21 -27.84 -14.49
CA GLU A 497 -11.10 -29.25 -14.77
C GLU A 497 -10.53 -29.97 -13.54
N TYR A 498 -11.43 -30.58 -12.76
CA TYR A 498 -11.05 -31.51 -11.69
C TYR A 498 -10.17 -32.67 -12.18
N LEU A 499 -9.83 -32.65 -13.44
CA LEU A 499 -9.24 -33.75 -14.21
C LEU A 499 -7.77 -33.57 -14.49
N ASN A 500 -7.15 -32.46 -14.14
CA ASN A 500 -5.71 -32.35 -14.30
C ASN A 500 -5.01 -33.22 -13.25
N LYS A 501 -4.95 -34.49 -13.53
CA LYS A 501 -4.24 -35.55 -12.76
C LYS A 501 -2.72 -35.32 -12.72
N GLY A 502 -2.27 -34.08 -12.90
CA GLY A 502 -0.89 -33.68 -12.81
C GLY A 502 -0.36 -33.80 -11.38
N LYS A 503 0.72 -34.54 -11.17
CA LYS A 503 1.46 -34.57 -9.90
C LYS A 503 2.24 -33.25 -9.73
N GLY A 504 2.33 -32.77 -8.50
CA GLY A 504 3.14 -31.59 -8.16
C GLY A 504 2.51 -30.24 -8.60
N ARG A 505 3.34 -29.29 -9.05
CA ARG A 505 2.91 -27.91 -9.40
C ARG A 505 1.89 -27.84 -10.53
N LYS A 506 1.93 -28.75 -11.49
CA LYS A 506 1.05 -28.76 -12.66
C LYS A 506 -0.45 -28.77 -12.33
N ARG A 507 -0.83 -29.27 -11.17
CA ARG A 507 -2.24 -29.31 -10.71
C ARG A 507 -2.87 -27.92 -10.45
N TYR A 508 -2.05 -26.88 -10.27
CA TYR A 508 -2.52 -25.52 -10.01
C TYR A 508 -2.62 -24.66 -11.27
N ASN A 509 -2.27 -25.21 -12.44
CA ASN A 509 -2.32 -24.46 -13.71
C ASN A 509 -3.71 -23.89 -13.98
N ASP A 510 -4.75 -24.62 -13.59
CA ASP A 510 -6.14 -24.28 -13.85
C ASP A 510 -6.90 -23.88 -12.55
N LEU A 511 -6.18 -23.56 -11.48
CA LEU A 511 -6.76 -23.03 -10.26
C LEU A 511 -7.02 -21.54 -10.40
N TYR A 512 -8.24 -21.11 -10.05
CA TYR A 512 -8.60 -19.70 -10.01
C TYR A 512 -9.15 -19.32 -8.63
N ALA A 513 -8.74 -18.18 -8.11
CA ALA A 513 -9.48 -17.49 -7.09
C ALA A 513 -10.82 -16.99 -7.67
N MET A 514 -11.83 -16.87 -6.85
CA MET A 514 -13.12 -16.32 -7.20
C MET A 514 -13.85 -15.86 -5.94
N ALA A 515 -15.08 -15.39 -6.08
CA ALA A 515 -15.97 -15.12 -4.95
C ALA A 515 -17.28 -15.89 -5.06
N LEU A 516 -17.88 -16.15 -3.90
CA LEU A 516 -19.26 -16.57 -3.76
C LEU A 516 -20.06 -15.41 -3.14
N TYR A 517 -21.24 -15.13 -3.69
CA TYR A 517 -22.11 -14.08 -3.17
C TYR A 517 -23.55 -14.58 -2.94
N SER A 518 -24.18 -14.04 -1.90
CA SER A 518 -25.55 -14.36 -1.52
C SER A 518 -26.35 -13.11 -1.24
N ASP A 519 -27.54 -13.01 -1.85
CA ASP A 519 -28.50 -11.93 -1.64
C ASP A 519 -29.69 -12.38 -0.73
N ASP A 520 -29.67 -13.63 -0.22
CA ASP A 520 -30.74 -14.27 0.59
C ASP A 520 -30.25 -14.78 1.96
N ARG A 521 -29.25 -14.09 2.52
CA ARG A 521 -28.67 -14.42 3.85
C ARG A 521 -28.04 -15.81 3.91
N GLY A 522 -27.39 -16.25 2.84
CA GLY A 522 -26.62 -17.47 2.82
C GLY A 522 -27.42 -18.75 2.60
N LYS A 523 -28.69 -18.65 2.15
CA LYS A 523 -29.48 -19.83 1.74
C LYS A 523 -28.98 -20.32 0.38
N THR A 524 -28.77 -19.40 -0.56
CA THR A 524 -28.18 -19.71 -1.87
C THR A 524 -26.98 -18.81 -2.15
N TRP A 525 -25.99 -19.36 -2.84
CA TRP A 525 -24.76 -18.71 -3.23
C TRP A 525 -24.57 -18.80 -4.73
N ASN A 526 -24.27 -17.66 -5.34
CA ASN A 526 -23.91 -17.58 -6.75
C ASN A 526 -22.39 -17.44 -6.87
N SER A 527 -21.86 -17.93 -7.97
CA SER A 527 -20.44 -17.86 -8.31
C SER A 527 -20.15 -16.60 -9.09
N SER A 528 -19.09 -15.88 -8.73
CA SER A 528 -18.53 -14.82 -9.55
C SER A 528 -17.87 -15.36 -10.82
N ALA A 529 -17.46 -14.47 -11.73
CA ALA A 529 -16.43 -14.81 -12.69
C ALA A 529 -15.15 -15.26 -11.97
N PRO A 530 -14.31 -16.13 -12.57
CA PRO A 530 -13.01 -16.46 -12.04
C PRO A 530 -12.09 -15.24 -12.07
N PHE A 531 -11.08 -15.23 -11.19
CA PHE A 531 -10.02 -14.22 -11.20
C PHE A 531 -9.35 -14.18 -12.59
N PRO A 532 -8.96 -13.00 -13.12
CA PRO A 532 -8.55 -12.87 -14.52
C PRO A 532 -7.30 -13.67 -14.94
N ILE A 533 -6.54 -14.22 -13.99
CA ILE A 533 -5.37 -15.06 -14.29
C ILE A 533 -5.42 -16.39 -13.54
N ALA A 534 -5.02 -17.45 -14.22
CA ALA A 534 -4.88 -18.79 -13.65
C ALA A 534 -3.68 -18.90 -12.68
N GLY A 535 -3.68 -19.94 -11.86
CA GLY A 535 -2.67 -20.19 -10.84
C GLY A 535 -2.89 -19.36 -9.57
N THR A 536 -4.06 -18.74 -9.41
CA THR A 536 -4.51 -18.03 -8.22
C THR A 536 -5.37 -18.94 -7.35
N GLY A 537 -5.65 -18.59 -6.08
CA GLY A 537 -6.44 -19.51 -5.24
C GLY A 537 -6.75 -18.98 -3.84
N GLU A 538 -5.85 -19.14 -2.90
CA GLU A 538 -6.06 -18.70 -1.52
C GLU A 538 -6.04 -17.17 -1.47
N SER A 539 -7.20 -16.57 -1.17
CA SER A 539 -7.41 -15.13 -1.35
C SER A 539 -8.18 -14.48 -0.21
N GLY A 540 -8.09 -13.17 -0.16
CA GLY A 540 -8.90 -12.29 0.67
C GLY A 540 -9.53 -11.20 -0.17
N LEU A 541 -10.67 -10.69 0.28
CA LEU A 541 -11.35 -9.57 -0.35
C LEU A 541 -11.91 -8.60 0.69
N VAL A 542 -11.91 -7.32 0.35
CA VAL A 542 -12.48 -6.25 1.18
C VAL A 542 -13.24 -5.26 0.30
N GLU A 543 -14.29 -4.66 0.87
CA GLU A 543 -15.00 -3.56 0.24
C GLU A 543 -14.33 -2.24 0.62
N LEU A 544 -13.85 -1.47 -0.38
CA LEU A 544 -13.30 -0.14 -0.20
C LEU A 544 -14.42 0.90 -0.04
N LYS A 545 -14.04 2.08 0.42
CA LYS A 545 -14.92 3.26 0.41
C LYS A 545 -15.50 3.48 -1.00
N GLY A 546 -16.81 3.62 -1.06
CA GLY A 546 -17.51 3.78 -2.35
C GLY A 546 -17.95 2.48 -3.02
N GLY A 547 -17.69 1.32 -2.40
CA GLY A 547 -18.28 0.04 -2.82
C GLY A 547 -17.44 -0.81 -3.77
N ARG A 548 -16.25 -0.34 -4.19
CA ARG A 548 -15.31 -1.16 -4.96
C ARG A 548 -14.77 -2.31 -4.10
N ILE A 549 -14.72 -3.50 -4.66
CA ILE A 549 -14.09 -4.65 -4.01
C ILE A 549 -12.63 -4.74 -4.46
N TYR A 550 -11.74 -4.86 -3.50
CA TYR A 550 -10.32 -5.18 -3.68
C TYR A 550 -10.12 -6.67 -3.39
N HIS A 551 -9.65 -7.43 -4.35
CA HIS A 551 -9.41 -8.87 -4.26
C HIS A 551 -7.92 -9.16 -4.38
N ASN A 552 -7.33 -9.73 -3.36
CA ASN A 552 -5.91 -10.05 -3.25
C ASN A 552 -5.73 -11.57 -3.19
N SER A 553 -5.01 -12.12 -4.15
CA SER A 553 -4.83 -13.57 -4.28
C SER A 553 -3.38 -14.00 -4.21
N ARG A 554 -3.15 -15.13 -3.55
CA ARG A 554 -1.92 -15.92 -3.66
C ARG A 554 -1.72 -16.41 -5.08
N THR A 555 -0.45 -16.50 -5.53
CA THR A 555 -0.08 -17.24 -6.73
C THR A 555 0.50 -18.62 -6.37
N HIS A 556 0.03 -19.66 -7.05
CA HIS A 556 0.50 -21.04 -6.84
C HIS A 556 1.51 -21.48 -7.90
N MET A 557 1.69 -20.68 -8.96
CA MET A 557 2.42 -21.10 -10.16
C MET A 557 3.69 -20.32 -10.42
N ARG A 558 3.83 -19.14 -9.80
CA ARG A 558 4.91 -18.21 -10.12
C ARG A 558 5.51 -17.67 -8.84
N PRO A 559 6.85 -17.54 -8.78
CA PRO A 559 7.45 -16.68 -7.77
C PRO A 559 7.06 -15.23 -8.06
N GLY A 560 6.96 -14.40 -7.05
CA GLY A 560 6.64 -12.99 -7.21
C GLY A 560 5.80 -12.45 -6.06
N ASN A 561 5.03 -11.44 -6.37
CA ASN A 561 4.18 -10.76 -5.42
C ASN A 561 2.70 -11.19 -5.60
N ARG A 562 1.85 -10.66 -4.74
CA ARG A 562 0.40 -10.90 -4.74
C ARG A 562 -0.24 -10.43 -6.04
N ARG A 563 -1.31 -11.13 -6.45
CA ARG A 563 -2.13 -10.70 -7.59
C ARG A 563 -3.36 -9.98 -7.09
N ILE A 564 -3.63 -8.82 -7.69
CA ILE A 564 -4.73 -7.93 -7.30
C ILE A 564 -5.73 -7.84 -8.46
N ALA A 565 -7.02 -7.77 -8.14
CA ALA A 565 -8.07 -7.41 -9.08
C ALA A 565 -9.18 -6.65 -8.36
N PHE A 566 -10.01 -5.95 -9.11
CA PHE A 566 -11.09 -5.13 -8.59
C PHE A 566 -12.45 -5.55 -9.15
N SER A 567 -13.51 -5.18 -8.40
CA SER A 567 -14.90 -5.33 -8.86
C SER A 567 -15.70 -4.08 -8.47
N ASP A 568 -16.49 -3.55 -9.41
CA ASP A 568 -17.42 -2.45 -9.18
C ASP A 568 -18.90 -2.92 -9.19
N ASP A 569 -19.15 -4.24 -9.33
CA ASP A 569 -20.46 -4.89 -9.33
C ASP A 569 -20.71 -5.77 -8.11
N ALA A 570 -20.07 -5.41 -6.97
CA ALA A 570 -20.16 -6.14 -5.70
C ALA A 570 -19.75 -7.62 -5.81
N GLY A 571 -18.67 -7.89 -6.52
CA GLY A 571 -17.98 -9.17 -6.57
C GLY A 571 -18.51 -10.15 -7.62
N GLU A 572 -19.26 -9.71 -8.63
CA GLU A 572 -19.73 -10.58 -9.70
C GLU A 572 -18.68 -10.77 -10.81
N THR A 573 -17.95 -9.69 -11.17
CA THR A 573 -16.89 -9.73 -12.19
C THR A 573 -15.62 -9.01 -11.71
N TRP A 574 -14.49 -9.30 -12.34
CA TRP A 574 -13.17 -8.81 -11.95
C TRP A 574 -12.46 -8.13 -13.12
N TYR A 575 -11.73 -7.04 -12.83
CA TYR A 575 -10.94 -6.27 -13.80
C TYR A 575 -9.67 -5.69 -13.19
N GLY A 576 -8.78 -5.12 -14.02
CA GLY A 576 -7.59 -4.41 -13.58
C GLY A 576 -6.56 -5.31 -12.88
N GLU A 577 -6.51 -6.58 -13.29
CA GLU A 577 -5.59 -7.56 -12.72
C GLU A 577 -4.14 -7.12 -12.93
N HIS A 578 -3.34 -7.13 -11.84
CA HIS A 578 -1.93 -6.81 -11.86
C HIS A 578 -1.20 -7.50 -10.71
N GLU A 579 0.12 -7.53 -10.78
CA GLU A 579 0.99 -7.92 -9.68
C GLU A 579 1.22 -6.71 -8.78
N ASP A 580 1.07 -6.89 -7.45
CA ASP A 580 1.37 -5.85 -6.48
C ASP A 580 2.89 -5.64 -6.39
N ASP A 581 3.35 -4.40 -6.34
CA ASP A 581 4.78 -4.09 -6.36
C ASP A 581 5.47 -4.32 -5.00
N GLU A 582 4.73 -4.36 -3.89
CA GLU A 582 5.27 -4.42 -2.52
C GLU A 582 4.90 -5.69 -1.75
N LEU A 583 3.71 -6.25 -1.99
CA LEU A 583 3.21 -7.40 -1.24
C LEU A 583 3.81 -8.71 -1.74
N PHE A 584 4.81 -9.17 -1.06
CA PHE A 584 5.46 -10.44 -1.33
C PHE A 584 4.54 -11.64 -1.06
N ASP A 585 4.47 -12.61 -1.98
CA ASP A 585 3.56 -13.75 -1.89
C ASP A 585 4.14 -14.96 -1.13
N GLY A 586 5.36 -14.84 -0.62
CA GLY A 586 6.07 -15.91 0.08
C GLY A 586 7.12 -16.60 -0.79
N PRO A 587 7.91 -17.51 -0.20
CA PRO A 587 9.04 -18.12 -0.87
C PRO A 587 8.65 -18.85 -2.16
N PRO A 588 9.42 -18.72 -3.25
CA PRO A 588 9.09 -19.29 -4.55
C PRO A 588 9.04 -20.82 -4.55
N ASP A 589 9.88 -21.46 -3.73
CA ASP A 589 9.97 -22.93 -3.68
C ASP A 589 8.77 -23.62 -3.01
N VAL A 590 7.98 -22.86 -2.24
CA VAL A 590 6.80 -23.38 -1.54
C VAL A 590 5.49 -22.80 -2.09
N TYR A 591 5.48 -22.26 -3.29
CA TYR A 591 4.31 -21.74 -3.99
C TYR A 591 3.59 -20.59 -3.27
N GLY A 592 4.35 -19.63 -2.76
CA GLY A 592 3.80 -18.55 -2.01
C GLY A 592 3.21 -18.97 -0.66
N CYS A 593 2.46 -18.10 -0.03
CA CYS A 593 1.79 -18.36 1.25
C CYS A 593 0.38 -17.75 1.28
N LYS A 594 -0.54 -18.37 2.01
CA LYS A 594 -1.80 -17.73 2.36
C LYS A 594 -1.50 -16.55 3.28
N ALA A 595 -2.03 -15.40 2.92
CA ALA A 595 -1.89 -14.13 3.64
C ALA A 595 -3.26 -13.67 4.15
N GLY A 596 -3.28 -12.93 5.25
CA GLY A 596 -4.48 -12.26 5.74
C GLY A 596 -4.64 -10.87 5.12
N LEU A 597 -5.86 -10.51 4.74
CA LEU A 597 -6.25 -9.18 4.27
C LEU A 597 -7.38 -8.65 5.14
N LEU A 598 -7.28 -7.41 5.57
CA LEU A 598 -8.26 -6.77 6.42
C LEU A 598 -8.41 -5.29 6.07
N ARG A 599 -9.63 -4.77 5.98
CA ARG A 599 -9.92 -3.34 6.02
C ARG A 599 -10.37 -2.95 7.42
N LEU A 600 -9.74 -1.94 8.01
CA LEU A 600 -10.16 -1.44 9.32
C LEU A 600 -11.51 -0.72 9.22
N PRO A 601 -12.36 -0.80 10.27
CA PRO A 601 -13.74 -0.31 10.25
C PRO A 601 -13.83 1.23 10.43
N TYR A 602 -13.00 1.98 9.72
CA TYR A 602 -13.10 3.43 9.60
C TYR A 602 -13.88 3.75 8.32
N GLU A 603 -15.13 4.21 8.44
CA GLU A 603 -16.08 4.34 7.32
C GLU A 603 -15.58 5.25 6.19
N ASP A 604 -14.86 6.30 6.56
CA ASP A 604 -14.35 7.35 5.64
C ASP A 604 -12.93 7.08 5.12
N LYS A 605 -12.28 5.96 5.52
CA LYS A 605 -10.88 5.67 5.19
C LYS A 605 -10.68 4.23 4.71
N ASP A 606 -9.87 4.08 3.67
CA ASP A 606 -9.44 2.79 3.16
C ASP A 606 -8.09 2.40 3.75
N ILE A 607 -8.10 2.09 5.06
CA ILE A 607 -6.92 1.55 5.75
C ILE A 607 -6.96 0.04 5.64
N LEU A 608 -6.03 -0.50 4.86
CA LEU A 608 -5.88 -1.95 4.69
C LEU A 608 -4.68 -2.47 5.47
N LEU A 609 -4.84 -3.66 5.98
CA LEU A 609 -3.76 -4.46 6.57
C LEU A 609 -3.58 -5.72 5.75
N PHE A 610 -2.33 -6.07 5.51
CA PHE A 610 -1.94 -7.33 4.89
C PHE A 610 -0.94 -8.04 5.79
N SER A 611 -1.13 -9.33 6.07
CA SER A 611 -0.22 -10.12 6.89
C SER A 611 0.30 -11.34 6.14
N SER A 612 1.59 -11.58 6.20
CA SER A 612 2.26 -12.72 5.53
C SER A 612 3.62 -12.98 6.17
N PRO A 613 4.23 -14.17 5.97
CA PRO A 613 5.67 -14.32 6.17
C PRO A 613 6.46 -13.29 5.37
N GLY A 614 7.37 -12.58 6.03
CA GLY A 614 8.21 -11.54 5.41
C GLY A 614 9.54 -12.05 4.87
N ASN A 615 9.94 -13.26 5.24
CA ASN A 615 11.17 -13.87 4.76
C ASN A 615 11.00 -14.39 3.33
N ARG A 616 11.95 -14.04 2.45
CA ARG A 616 11.87 -14.41 1.02
C ARG A 616 12.30 -15.86 0.72
N GLU A 617 12.95 -16.52 1.67
CA GLU A 617 13.49 -17.89 1.51
C GLU A 617 12.65 -18.93 2.23
N THR A 618 12.00 -18.55 3.33
CA THR A 618 11.24 -19.47 4.19
C THR A 618 9.91 -18.84 4.63
N ARG A 619 8.97 -19.67 5.11
CA ARG A 619 7.72 -19.18 5.71
C ARG A 619 7.92 -18.79 7.18
N THR A 620 8.82 -17.82 7.41
CA THR A 620 9.15 -17.29 8.73
C THR A 620 8.92 -15.79 8.79
N ASP A 621 8.94 -15.25 10.00
CA ASP A 621 8.94 -13.82 10.26
C ASP A 621 7.66 -13.13 9.78
N ILE A 622 6.56 -13.34 10.53
CA ILE A 622 5.26 -12.77 10.21
C ILE A 622 5.31 -11.25 10.31
N ASN A 623 5.03 -10.61 9.20
CA ASN A 623 4.94 -9.16 9.07
C ASN A 623 3.50 -8.72 8.84
N VAL A 624 3.20 -7.48 9.21
CA VAL A 624 1.98 -6.76 8.83
C VAL A 624 2.35 -5.52 8.06
N TRP A 625 1.81 -5.39 6.85
CA TRP A 625 1.87 -4.19 6.03
C TRP A 625 0.61 -3.36 6.25
N VAL A 626 0.73 -2.05 6.19
CA VAL A 626 -0.41 -1.11 6.32
C VAL A 626 -0.46 -0.22 5.09
N SER A 627 -1.63 -0.17 4.47
CA SER A 627 -1.97 0.78 3.40
C SER A 627 -2.96 1.81 3.95
N PHE A 628 -2.84 3.06 3.50
CA PHE A 628 -3.76 4.15 3.85
C PHE A 628 -4.56 4.67 2.65
N ASP A 629 -4.39 4.05 1.49
CA ASP A 629 -4.91 4.47 0.19
C ASP A 629 -5.65 3.35 -0.56
N GLY A 630 -6.18 2.38 0.19
CA GLY A 630 -6.96 1.28 -0.37
C GLY A 630 -6.13 0.23 -1.11
N GLY A 631 -4.87 0.03 -0.69
CA GLY A 631 -4.00 -1.01 -1.21
C GLY A 631 -3.18 -0.58 -2.44
N GLN A 632 -3.10 0.74 -2.72
CA GLN A 632 -2.23 1.24 -3.79
C GLN A 632 -0.76 1.28 -3.35
N THR A 633 -0.50 1.59 -2.07
CA THR A 633 0.83 1.59 -1.48
C THR A 633 0.80 1.00 -0.06
N TRP A 634 1.93 0.46 0.40
CA TRP A 634 2.06 -0.20 1.70
C TRP A 634 3.24 0.39 2.50
N PRO A 635 3.16 1.67 2.90
CA PRO A 635 4.28 2.44 3.48
C PRO A 635 4.74 1.94 4.85
N VAL A 636 3.98 1.10 5.51
CA VAL A 636 4.35 0.53 6.81
C VAL A 636 4.48 -0.98 6.68
N ASN A 637 5.58 -1.50 7.19
CA ASN A 637 5.84 -2.93 7.32
C ASN A 637 6.45 -3.19 8.70
N LYS A 638 5.72 -3.89 9.57
CA LYS A 638 6.18 -4.20 10.92
C LYS A 638 6.28 -5.70 11.13
N LEU A 639 7.44 -6.15 11.62
CA LEU A 639 7.64 -7.51 12.07
C LEU A 639 6.85 -7.74 13.37
N ILE A 640 5.96 -8.75 13.35
CA ILE A 640 5.07 -9.08 14.46
C ILE A 640 5.57 -10.31 15.21
N LYS A 641 6.08 -11.32 14.50
CA LYS A 641 6.54 -12.59 15.07
C LYS A 641 7.78 -13.05 14.34
N THR A 642 8.86 -13.30 15.06
CA THR A 642 10.08 -13.93 14.53
C THR A 642 9.94 -15.46 14.43
N GLY A 643 10.73 -16.08 13.55
CA GLY A 643 10.79 -17.52 13.38
C GLY A 643 9.58 -18.11 12.64
N PRO A 644 9.29 -19.42 12.81
CA PRO A 644 8.27 -20.10 12.04
C PRO A 644 6.92 -19.41 12.07
N GLY A 645 6.33 -19.19 10.91
CA GLY A 645 5.06 -18.53 10.70
C GLY A 645 4.07 -19.45 10.01
N ASN A 646 3.88 -19.31 8.72
CA ASN A 646 2.94 -20.02 7.87
C ASN A 646 1.71 -19.15 7.51
N TYR A 647 0.53 -19.72 7.45
CA TYR A 647 -0.70 -19.02 7.09
C TYR A 647 -1.12 -17.99 8.14
N THR A 648 -1.72 -16.90 7.69
CA THR A 648 -2.20 -15.82 8.56
C THR A 648 -3.65 -15.46 8.25
N TRP A 649 -4.41 -15.08 9.27
CA TRP A 649 -5.78 -14.56 9.19
C TRP A 649 -5.92 -13.37 10.11
N MET A 650 -6.68 -12.36 9.71
CA MET A 650 -6.91 -11.17 10.53
C MET A 650 -8.39 -10.85 10.69
N ALA A 651 -8.73 -10.23 11.81
CA ALA A 651 -10.04 -9.65 12.07
C ALA A 651 -9.91 -8.33 12.81
N ALA A 652 -10.84 -7.40 12.56
CA ALA A 652 -10.94 -6.12 13.28
C ALA A 652 -12.03 -6.16 14.33
N GLY A 653 -11.79 -5.47 15.44
CA GLY A 653 -12.76 -5.24 16.49
C GLY A 653 -13.95 -4.40 16.02
N ARG A 654 -15.05 -4.45 16.77
CA ARG A 654 -16.31 -3.77 16.47
C ARG A 654 -16.47 -2.50 17.31
N LYS A 655 -16.87 -1.41 16.66
CA LYS A 655 -17.14 -0.14 17.33
C LYS A 655 -18.20 -0.28 18.43
N GLY A 656 -17.99 0.39 19.56
CA GLY A 656 -18.91 0.34 20.71
C GLY A 656 -18.88 -0.96 21.52
N THR A 657 -17.89 -1.82 21.29
CA THR A 657 -17.72 -3.10 21.99
C THR A 657 -16.35 -3.19 22.67
N PRO A 658 -16.13 -4.19 23.56
CA PRO A 658 -14.80 -4.39 24.16
C PRO A 658 -13.66 -4.65 23.17
N SER A 659 -13.98 -5.02 21.94
CA SER A 659 -13.01 -5.24 20.87
C SER A 659 -12.68 -4.01 20.05
N GLU A 660 -13.30 -2.85 20.30
CA GLU A 660 -13.13 -1.63 19.49
C GLU A 660 -11.67 -1.21 19.36
N GLY A 661 -11.24 -0.97 18.12
CA GLY A 661 -9.89 -0.52 17.79
C GLY A 661 -8.83 -1.62 17.80
N MET A 662 -9.19 -2.85 18.20
CA MET A 662 -8.26 -3.97 18.22
C MET A 662 -8.19 -4.69 16.88
N ILE A 663 -7.02 -5.25 16.60
CA ILE A 663 -6.71 -6.10 15.47
C ILE A 663 -6.27 -7.44 16.02
N TYR A 664 -6.82 -8.50 15.47
CA TYR A 664 -6.54 -9.88 15.84
C TYR A 664 -5.84 -10.56 14.67
N LEU A 665 -4.64 -11.09 14.90
CA LEU A 665 -3.84 -11.82 13.91
C LEU A 665 -3.62 -13.24 14.40
N LEU A 666 -4.21 -14.19 13.71
CA LEU A 666 -3.92 -15.62 13.89
C LEU A 666 -2.82 -16.02 12.89
N ALA A 667 -1.74 -16.63 13.34
CA ALA A 667 -0.61 -17.04 12.53
C ALA A 667 -0.12 -18.45 12.86
N GLY A 668 0.16 -19.22 11.81
CA GLY A 668 0.64 -20.59 11.99
C GLY A 668 -0.41 -21.53 12.57
N LYS A 669 0.01 -22.34 13.52
CA LYS A 669 -0.81 -23.40 14.10
C LYS A 669 -1.36 -23.07 15.49
N ASP A 670 -0.71 -22.16 16.21
CA ASP A 670 -0.84 -22.06 17.66
C ASP A 670 -0.65 -20.63 18.20
N TRP A 671 -0.50 -19.64 17.35
CA TRP A 671 -0.10 -18.30 17.79
C TRP A 671 -1.09 -17.22 17.35
N MET A 672 -1.47 -16.38 18.30
CA MET A 672 -2.34 -15.24 18.06
C MET A 672 -1.78 -13.96 18.69
N ALA A 673 -1.87 -12.86 17.95
CA ALA A 673 -1.60 -11.52 18.44
C ALA A 673 -2.88 -10.67 18.49
N ARG A 674 -2.98 -9.82 19.50
CA ARG A 674 -3.93 -8.75 19.67
C ARG A 674 -3.16 -7.45 19.79
N PHE A 675 -3.41 -6.49 18.93
CA PHE A 675 -2.76 -5.17 18.92
C PHE A 675 -3.68 -4.14 18.29
N ASN A 676 -3.27 -2.89 18.23
CA ASN A 676 -4.03 -1.82 17.57
C ASN A 676 -3.20 -1.12 16.48
N LEU A 677 -3.83 -0.23 15.73
CA LEU A 677 -3.15 0.52 14.67
C LEU A 677 -2.04 1.41 15.21
N ALA A 678 -2.22 2.02 16.39
CA ALA A 678 -1.20 2.87 17.00
C ALA A 678 0.10 2.10 17.22
N TRP A 679 0.02 0.91 17.82
CA TRP A 679 1.16 0.04 18.04
C TRP A 679 1.86 -0.38 16.74
N LEU A 680 1.09 -0.67 15.66
CA LEU A 680 1.67 -0.95 14.35
C LEU A 680 2.50 0.21 13.81
N LEU A 681 2.09 1.44 14.13
CA LEU A 681 2.69 2.67 13.62
C LEU A 681 3.79 3.23 14.53
N GLU A 682 3.96 2.69 15.75
CA GLU A 682 5.08 3.03 16.61
C GLU A 682 6.37 2.44 16.04
N LYS A 683 7.29 3.31 15.60
CA LYS A 683 8.63 3.00 15.09
C LYS A 683 8.75 1.60 14.43
N ALA A 684 8.27 1.53 13.19
CA ALA A 684 8.64 0.42 12.32
C ALA A 684 10.09 0.60 11.83
#